data_4d3e4b6278c9d44d180f5f2769323707
#
_entry.id   4d3e4b6278c9d44d180f5f2769323707
#
_cell.length_a   1.000
_cell.length_b   1.000
_cell.length_c   1.000
_cell.angle_alpha   90.00
_cell.angle_beta   90.00
_cell.angle_gamma   90.00
#
_symmetry.space_group_name_H-M   'P 1'
#
loop_
_entity.id
_entity.type
_entity.pdbx_description
1 polymer ?
#
loop_
_entity_poly.entity_id
_entity_poly.type
_entity_poly.pdbx_seq_one_letter_code
_entity_poly.pdbx_strand_id
1 'polypeptide(L)'
;MTDALRVREATPDELTNWDAIVQRFPNHRLPHTRAWIEALSAGGCGRPLYLLLENDRGVVGAFPGLVVNVGKWKLFGSPLAGWQTWSLGPAFDPEHFSTAGFARAVVPYLEREHDVDHIELLHLGLDGGEMRAAGFEGQPVFTYRSQLFPGDEAKTFKQLKDSARRNVKRAKRLGLVVKFEDDESFVDEHYSQVQEVYRRGGYTVPFSKQRVLEVFRSLKRSGNLIAVSVYLPGGRVNIATGMFFTEGKELLLWMWAHRGHYRWYRPTELMTWSVIERAAQLGCETLDFMGGGPFKTKFGAEPDTAKIRWLRGRRRWLMRARKVAKFAFYWKQGIVGRSARLTRQAVAFVKRGGRAAHPLRPPALVLGDIDLVRALGLARIPSIVLAPPGAPVRWSRHTRRVLPWHNAWERPEQLVESLVRFGQAQPEPPVLFYQEDRTLLLVSRFRDQLREAFRFIVPDAELVEQAVDKARFQQLAQRLDLPVPPARVLSPDRLPPSDLGLAFPLVLKPLVRIPPRWEPVAGPGKATSVASMAELRALWPKLSVANLPILAQELIPGPETCIESYHAYVDERGHIVGEFTGKKIRTLPAAYGDSTALETSDAPDVRALGRTLLKRMKFRGVAKLDFKRGPDGRLHLLELNPRFNLWHHLGAVAGVNLPALVYGDLVGWPRPIVAQAQSGFQWCKPWKDAAAARAAGFSLVSWMPWALRCEAKSGVAWDDPIPLFGAALWRGMNRVQQPQLTLNPASRSDV
;
A
#
# COMPACT_ATOMS: atom_id res chain seq x y z
N MET A 1 -35.18 40.73 16.09
CA MET A 1 -36.08 39.59 15.80
C MET A 1 -35.63 39.02 14.45
N THR A 2 -35.01 37.86 14.41
CA THR A 2 -34.60 37.23 13.15
C THR A 2 -35.86 36.73 12.45
N ASP A 3 -36.22 37.31 11.31
CA ASP A 3 -37.33 36.92 10.49
C ASP A 3 -37.30 35.42 10.20
N ALA A 4 -38.41 34.72 10.43
CA ALA A 4 -38.50 33.27 10.30
C ALA A 4 -38.31 32.86 8.83
N LEU A 5 -37.24 32.08 8.54
CA LEU A 5 -37.03 31.55 7.21
C LEU A 5 -38.12 30.52 6.87
N ARG A 6 -38.68 30.62 5.67
CA ARG A 6 -39.60 29.67 5.04
C ARG A 6 -38.93 29.03 3.82
N VAL A 7 -39.36 27.83 3.47
CA VAL A 7 -38.81 27.07 2.33
C VAL A 7 -39.99 26.70 1.39
N ARG A 8 -39.79 26.87 0.11
CA ARG A 8 -40.68 26.36 -0.93
C ARG A 8 -39.93 25.91 -2.15
N GLU A 9 -40.57 25.17 -3.03
CA GLU A 9 -40.06 24.91 -4.37
C GLU A 9 -40.15 26.17 -5.24
N ALA A 10 -39.22 26.28 -6.19
CA ALA A 10 -39.27 27.32 -7.21
C ALA A 10 -40.44 27.07 -8.19
N THR A 11 -41.12 28.11 -8.57
CA THR A 11 -42.17 28.06 -9.61
C THR A 11 -41.58 27.84 -11.01
N PRO A 12 -42.38 27.42 -12.02
CA PRO A 12 -41.87 27.26 -13.39
C PRO A 12 -41.17 28.51 -13.96
N ASP A 13 -41.70 29.71 -13.65
CA ASP A 13 -41.13 30.99 -14.09
C ASP A 13 -39.80 31.28 -13.40
N GLU A 14 -39.70 30.98 -12.09
CA GLU A 14 -38.46 31.09 -11.33
C GLU A 14 -37.40 30.08 -11.78
N LEU A 15 -37.81 28.87 -12.17
CA LEU A 15 -36.91 27.89 -12.77
C LEU A 15 -36.36 28.37 -14.12
N THR A 16 -37.18 29.06 -14.91
CA THR A 16 -36.69 29.68 -16.16
C THR A 16 -35.63 30.77 -15.90
N ASN A 17 -35.81 31.51 -14.79
CA ASN A 17 -34.92 32.57 -14.35
C ASN A 17 -33.95 32.16 -13.24
N TRP A 18 -33.79 30.84 -12.99
CA TRP A 18 -33.05 30.29 -11.84
C TRP A 18 -31.63 30.84 -11.70
N ASP A 19 -30.87 30.87 -12.77
CA ASP A 19 -29.48 31.31 -12.75
C ASP A 19 -29.38 32.81 -12.40
N ALA A 20 -30.31 33.64 -12.84
CA ALA A 20 -30.38 35.03 -12.43
C ALA A 20 -30.76 35.22 -10.96
N ILE A 21 -31.61 34.34 -10.41
CA ILE A 21 -31.92 34.34 -8.97
C ILE A 21 -30.68 33.98 -8.15
N VAL A 22 -29.98 32.92 -8.52
CA VAL A 22 -28.81 32.42 -7.81
C VAL A 22 -27.64 33.41 -7.86
N GLN A 23 -27.45 34.08 -8.98
CA GLN A 23 -26.36 35.07 -9.18
C GLN A 23 -26.46 36.29 -8.26
N ARG A 24 -27.64 36.57 -7.68
CA ARG A 24 -27.81 37.65 -6.69
C ARG A 24 -27.08 37.38 -5.38
N PHE A 25 -26.74 36.11 -5.08
CA PHE A 25 -26.11 35.70 -3.82
C PHE A 25 -24.60 35.65 -3.96
N PRO A 26 -23.83 36.34 -3.08
CA PRO A 26 -22.38 36.49 -3.23
C PRO A 26 -21.61 35.16 -3.07
N ASN A 27 -22.19 34.17 -2.41
CA ASN A 27 -21.58 32.84 -2.22
C ASN A 27 -22.01 31.81 -3.26
N HIS A 28 -22.73 32.22 -4.32
CA HIS A 28 -23.09 31.28 -5.38
C HIS A 28 -21.85 30.74 -6.09
N ARG A 29 -21.96 29.55 -6.63
CA ARG A 29 -20.93 28.83 -7.37
C ARG A 29 -21.54 28.18 -8.62
N LEU A 30 -20.71 27.82 -9.59
CA LEU A 30 -21.16 27.15 -10.81
C LEU A 30 -22.09 25.94 -10.54
N PRO A 31 -21.89 25.10 -9.51
CA PRO A 31 -22.82 24.03 -9.19
C PRO A 31 -24.25 24.46 -8.82
N HIS A 32 -24.48 25.71 -8.45
CA HIS A 32 -25.83 26.20 -8.17
C HIS A 32 -26.64 26.49 -9.44
N THR A 33 -25.99 26.55 -10.62
CA THR A 33 -26.67 26.82 -11.88
C THR A 33 -27.61 25.68 -12.28
N ARG A 34 -28.66 26.04 -12.98
CA ARG A 34 -29.63 25.09 -13.54
C ARG A 34 -28.92 24.06 -14.43
N ALA A 35 -28.04 24.52 -15.30
CA ALA A 35 -27.29 23.67 -16.24
C ALA A 35 -26.48 22.59 -15.51
N TRP A 36 -25.88 22.89 -14.34
CA TRP A 36 -25.13 21.89 -13.56
C TRP A 36 -26.05 20.86 -12.90
N ILE A 37 -27.13 21.30 -12.28
CA ILE A 37 -28.11 20.41 -11.61
C ILE A 37 -28.76 19.48 -12.63
N GLU A 38 -29.14 19.99 -13.80
CA GLU A 38 -29.68 19.19 -14.89
C GLU A 38 -28.66 18.17 -15.44
N ALA A 39 -27.39 18.58 -15.59
CA ALA A 39 -26.31 17.67 -16.00
C ALA A 39 -26.10 16.51 -15.00
N LEU A 40 -26.17 16.78 -13.69
CA LEU A 40 -26.13 15.74 -12.67
C LEU A 40 -27.35 14.81 -12.78
N SER A 41 -28.53 15.35 -12.99
CA SER A 41 -29.77 14.57 -13.15
C SER A 41 -29.71 13.68 -14.40
N ALA A 42 -29.37 14.24 -15.57
CA ALA A 42 -29.19 13.49 -16.81
C ALA A 42 -28.07 12.44 -16.71
N GLY A 43 -27.05 12.72 -15.87
CA GLY A 43 -25.99 11.79 -15.51
C GLY A 43 -26.39 10.70 -14.51
N GLY A 44 -27.69 10.62 -14.11
CA GLY A 44 -28.23 9.61 -13.25
C GLY A 44 -28.03 9.84 -11.75
N CYS A 45 -27.82 11.11 -11.31
CA CYS A 45 -27.64 11.44 -9.89
C CYS A 45 -28.96 11.61 -9.12
N GLY A 46 -30.13 11.64 -9.79
CA GLY A 46 -31.43 11.75 -9.13
C GLY A 46 -32.35 12.79 -9.75
N ARG A 47 -33.50 13.05 -9.11
CA ARG A 47 -34.48 14.05 -9.51
C ARG A 47 -34.09 15.43 -8.96
N PRO A 48 -34.03 16.48 -9.81
CA PRO A 48 -33.73 17.83 -9.35
C PRO A 48 -34.77 18.34 -8.35
N LEU A 49 -34.30 19.13 -7.40
CA LEU A 49 -35.12 19.87 -6.47
C LEU A 49 -34.51 21.25 -6.27
N TYR A 50 -35.30 22.28 -6.57
CA TYR A 50 -34.89 23.67 -6.53
C TYR A 50 -35.67 24.38 -5.42
N LEU A 51 -35.01 24.63 -4.29
CA LEU A 51 -35.63 25.26 -3.12
C LEU A 51 -35.23 26.72 -3.03
N LEU A 52 -36.19 27.57 -2.70
CA LEU A 52 -36.00 28.96 -2.34
C LEU A 52 -36.20 29.16 -0.84
N LEU A 53 -35.36 30.02 -0.29
CA LEU A 53 -35.40 30.43 1.13
C LEU A 53 -35.93 31.85 1.17
N GLU A 54 -37.02 32.03 1.91
CA GLU A 54 -37.75 33.29 1.98
C GLU A 54 -37.91 33.76 3.41
N ASN A 55 -37.99 35.08 3.58
CA ASN A 55 -38.44 35.75 4.80
C ASN A 55 -39.44 36.88 4.41
N ASP A 56 -39.77 37.73 5.33
CA ASP A 56 -40.74 38.82 5.10
C ASP A 56 -40.22 39.89 4.11
N ARG A 57 -38.94 39.83 3.70
CA ARG A 57 -38.33 40.70 2.66
C ARG A 57 -38.27 40.06 1.28
N GLY A 58 -38.72 38.80 1.16
CA GLY A 58 -38.71 38.01 -0.08
C GLY A 58 -37.66 36.89 -0.10
N VAL A 59 -37.16 36.55 -1.31
CA VAL A 59 -36.18 35.47 -1.49
C VAL A 59 -34.79 35.92 -1.06
N VAL A 60 -34.29 35.31 0.02
CA VAL A 60 -32.97 35.58 0.62
C VAL A 60 -31.97 34.47 0.41
N GLY A 61 -32.36 33.37 -0.24
CA GLY A 61 -31.44 32.30 -0.61
C GLY A 61 -32.05 31.27 -1.55
N ALA A 62 -31.17 30.47 -2.15
CA ALA A 62 -31.51 29.35 -3.02
C ALA A 62 -30.76 28.09 -2.59
N PHE A 63 -31.44 26.96 -2.56
CA PHE A 63 -30.86 25.69 -2.11
C PHE A 63 -31.19 24.57 -3.09
N PRO A 64 -30.44 24.44 -4.19
CA PRO A 64 -30.63 23.36 -5.15
C PRO A 64 -29.99 22.06 -4.67
N GLY A 65 -30.57 20.95 -5.11
CA GLY A 65 -30.04 19.61 -4.89
C GLY A 65 -30.79 18.57 -5.70
N LEU A 66 -30.53 17.29 -5.42
CA LEU A 66 -31.26 16.20 -6.07
C LEU A 66 -31.74 15.19 -5.02
N VAL A 67 -32.91 14.62 -5.26
CA VAL A 67 -33.49 13.52 -4.48
C VAL A 67 -33.18 12.20 -5.19
N VAL A 68 -32.59 11.25 -4.45
CA VAL A 68 -32.18 9.93 -4.93
C VAL A 68 -32.89 8.84 -4.16
N ASN A 69 -33.48 7.88 -4.87
CA ASN A 69 -34.04 6.69 -4.26
C ASN A 69 -33.01 5.57 -4.17
N VAL A 70 -32.76 5.09 -2.96
CA VAL A 70 -31.87 3.95 -2.69
C VAL A 70 -32.67 2.86 -1.99
N GLY A 71 -33.21 1.94 -2.76
CA GLY A 71 -34.22 1.00 -2.28
C GLY A 71 -35.48 1.76 -1.78
N LYS A 72 -35.84 1.57 -0.51
CA LYS A 72 -36.95 2.29 0.12
C LYS A 72 -36.57 3.66 0.71
N TRP A 73 -35.31 4.06 0.66
CA TRP A 73 -34.82 5.28 1.29
C TRP A 73 -34.70 6.41 0.27
N LYS A 74 -35.12 7.61 0.69
CA LYS A 74 -34.94 8.84 -0.09
C LYS A 74 -33.84 9.70 0.51
N LEU A 75 -32.84 10.02 -0.30
CA LEU A 75 -31.70 10.83 0.08
C LEU A 75 -31.71 12.15 -0.67
N PHE A 76 -31.55 13.26 0.04
CA PHE A 76 -31.32 14.56 -0.58
C PHE A 76 -29.84 14.89 -0.55
N GLY A 77 -29.29 15.23 -1.72
CA GLY A 77 -27.88 15.59 -1.89
C GLY A 77 -27.68 16.99 -2.48
N SER A 78 -26.86 17.77 -1.80
CA SER A 78 -26.41 19.09 -2.26
C SER A 78 -24.91 19.29 -1.95
N PRO A 79 -23.99 18.49 -2.53
CA PRO A 79 -24.15 17.22 -3.24
C PRO A 79 -24.00 15.99 -2.34
N LEU A 80 -24.44 14.80 -2.80
CA LEU A 80 -24.01 13.54 -2.18
C LEU A 80 -22.54 13.25 -2.46
N ALA A 81 -21.90 12.48 -1.56
CA ALA A 81 -20.56 12.00 -1.77
C ALA A 81 -20.46 11.17 -3.06
N GLY A 82 -19.43 11.44 -3.88
CA GLY A 82 -19.19 10.74 -5.15
C GLY A 82 -19.82 11.39 -6.39
N TRP A 83 -20.53 12.49 -6.25
CA TRP A 83 -21.02 13.25 -7.42
C TRP A 83 -19.94 14.12 -8.08
N GLN A 84 -18.76 14.23 -7.49
CA GLN A 84 -17.65 15.04 -7.98
C GLN A 84 -18.01 16.52 -8.17
N THR A 85 -18.91 17.01 -7.31
CA THR A 85 -19.27 18.42 -7.18
C THR A 85 -18.54 18.97 -5.95
N TRP A 86 -17.83 20.08 -6.14
CA TRP A 86 -16.84 20.59 -5.17
C TRP A 86 -17.43 21.51 -4.10
N SER A 87 -18.58 22.07 -4.33
CA SER A 87 -19.36 22.89 -3.41
C SER A 87 -20.78 22.98 -3.93
N LEU A 88 -21.73 22.89 -3.04
CA LEU A 88 -23.13 23.13 -3.26
C LEU A 88 -23.68 23.50 -1.87
N GLY A 89 -24.93 23.34 -1.61
CA GLY A 89 -25.55 23.82 -0.38
C GLY A 89 -26.33 25.11 -0.66
N PRO A 90 -26.68 25.90 0.35
CA PRO A 90 -27.42 27.13 0.11
C PRO A 90 -26.54 28.26 -0.45
N ALA A 91 -27.00 28.92 -1.51
CA ALA A 91 -26.54 30.25 -1.87
C ALA A 91 -27.47 31.26 -1.18
N PHE A 92 -26.92 32.27 -0.50
CA PHE A 92 -27.72 33.16 0.35
C PHE A 92 -27.10 34.55 0.50
N ASP A 93 -27.96 35.47 0.93
CA ASP A 93 -27.57 36.79 1.38
C ASP A 93 -27.08 36.73 2.84
N PRO A 94 -25.79 37.01 3.11
CA PRO A 94 -25.22 36.91 4.46
C PRO A 94 -25.90 37.80 5.51
N GLU A 95 -26.48 38.93 5.10
CA GLU A 95 -27.13 39.87 6.03
C GLU A 95 -28.49 39.36 6.51
N HIS A 96 -29.16 38.53 5.71
CA HIS A 96 -30.51 38.05 5.95
C HIS A 96 -30.63 36.54 6.17
N PHE A 97 -29.49 35.85 6.33
CA PHE A 97 -29.43 34.40 6.49
C PHE A 97 -28.85 34.02 7.85
N SER A 98 -29.45 33.02 8.51
CA SER A 98 -28.88 32.35 9.66
C SER A 98 -28.83 30.85 9.44
N THR A 99 -27.72 30.20 9.82
CA THR A 99 -27.57 28.74 9.71
C THR A 99 -28.63 28.00 10.53
N ALA A 100 -28.95 28.47 11.74
CA ALA A 100 -30.00 27.90 12.59
C ALA A 100 -31.37 28.06 11.94
N GLY A 101 -31.67 29.22 11.36
CA GLY A 101 -32.92 29.47 10.61
C GLY A 101 -33.04 28.54 9.41
N PHE A 102 -31.99 28.42 8.63
CA PHE A 102 -31.89 27.49 7.49
C PHE A 102 -32.15 26.05 7.91
N ALA A 103 -31.47 25.54 8.92
CA ALA A 103 -31.66 24.16 9.37
C ALA A 103 -33.07 23.90 9.90
N ARG A 104 -33.65 24.85 10.67
CA ARG A 104 -35.02 24.77 11.20
C ARG A 104 -36.08 24.76 10.10
N ALA A 105 -35.87 25.48 9.02
CA ALA A 105 -36.83 25.54 7.91
C ALA A 105 -36.65 24.36 6.94
N VAL A 106 -35.45 24.06 6.50
CA VAL A 106 -35.15 23.07 5.43
C VAL A 106 -35.34 21.63 5.89
N VAL A 107 -34.92 21.30 7.12
CA VAL A 107 -34.98 19.91 7.59
C VAL A 107 -36.44 19.39 7.64
N PRO A 108 -37.37 20.05 8.35
CA PRO A 108 -38.77 19.59 8.38
C PRO A 108 -39.43 19.62 7.00
N TYR A 109 -39.07 20.57 6.15
CA TYR A 109 -39.62 20.67 4.80
C TYR A 109 -39.22 19.43 3.97
N LEU A 110 -37.92 19.10 3.90
CA LEU A 110 -37.44 17.92 3.16
C LEU A 110 -38.02 16.60 3.73
N GLU A 111 -38.20 16.50 5.06
CA GLU A 111 -38.72 15.32 5.71
C GLU A 111 -40.21 15.12 5.49
N ARG A 112 -41.03 16.21 5.41
CA ARG A 112 -42.49 16.16 5.28
C ARG A 112 -42.95 16.14 3.84
N GLU A 113 -42.45 17.09 3.02
CA GLU A 113 -42.93 17.29 1.65
C GLU A 113 -42.27 16.31 0.66
N HIS A 114 -41.03 15.88 0.92
CA HIS A 114 -40.31 14.98 0.03
C HIS A 114 -40.01 13.60 0.64
N ASP A 115 -40.42 13.36 1.89
CA ASP A 115 -40.15 12.12 2.63
C ASP A 115 -38.67 11.72 2.64
N VAL A 116 -37.78 12.70 2.83
CA VAL A 116 -36.35 12.52 2.83
C VAL A 116 -35.91 11.87 4.15
N ASP A 117 -35.16 10.77 4.03
CA ASP A 117 -34.60 10.05 5.17
C ASP A 117 -33.19 10.51 5.53
N HIS A 118 -32.42 11.07 4.55
CA HIS A 118 -31.05 11.49 4.73
C HIS A 118 -30.74 12.74 3.92
N ILE A 119 -30.11 13.71 4.58
CA ILE A 119 -29.67 14.98 3.99
C ILE A 119 -28.14 15.02 4.01
N GLU A 120 -27.54 15.35 2.88
CA GLU A 120 -26.09 15.56 2.74
C GLU A 120 -25.85 16.83 1.94
N LEU A 121 -25.01 17.73 2.47
CA LEU A 121 -24.61 18.95 1.76
C LEU A 121 -23.13 19.28 2.01
N LEU A 122 -22.50 20.00 1.09
CA LEU A 122 -21.10 20.42 1.16
C LEU A 122 -21.02 21.94 1.02
N HIS A 123 -20.70 22.61 2.11
CA HIS A 123 -20.66 24.08 2.15
C HIS A 123 -19.52 24.61 3.02
N LEU A 124 -19.06 25.84 2.69
CA LEU A 124 -17.94 26.52 3.36
C LEU A 124 -18.37 27.42 4.53
N GLY A 125 -19.51 28.08 4.44
CA GLY A 125 -19.89 29.21 5.29
C GLY A 125 -21.05 28.96 6.25
N LEU A 126 -21.38 27.70 6.58
CA LEU A 126 -22.39 27.39 7.57
C LEU A 126 -21.75 27.28 8.97
N ASP A 127 -22.39 27.86 9.99
CA ASP A 127 -21.91 27.78 11.37
C ASP A 127 -21.95 26.32 11.88
N GLY A 128 -20.78 25.86 12.33
CA GLY A 128 -20.59 24.47 12.73
C GLY A 128 -21.29 24.10 14.04
N GLY A 129 -21.50 25.04 14.95
CA GLY A 129 -22.24 24.87 16.22
C GLY A 129 -23.73 24.71 15.95
N GLU A 130 -24.29 25.61 15.16
CA GLU A 130 -25.72 25.61 14.78
C GLU A 130 -26.08 24.38 13.96
N MET A 131 -25.23 23.94 13.01
CA MET A 131 -25.44 22.71 12.24
C MET A 131 -25.44 21.47 13.15
N ARG A 132 -24.52 21.38 14.12
CA ARG A 132 -24.52 20.27 15.09
C ARG A 132 -25.74 20.30 16.00
N ALA A 133 -26.16 21.48 16.45
CA ALA A 133 -27.38 21.66 17.25
C ALA A 133 -28.65 21.21 16.49
N ALA A 134 -28.65 21.39 15.15
CA ALA A 134 -29.70 20.89 14.27
C ALA A 134 -29.57 19.38 13.93
N GLY A 135 -28.63 18.66 14.54
CA GLY A 135 -28.47 17.21 14.38
C GLY A 135 -27.63 16.77 13.18
N PHE A 136 -26.85 17.67 12.56
CA PHE A 136 -25.90 17.31 11.51
C PHE A 136 -24.55 16.87 12.09
N GLU A 137 -23.95 15.83 11.46
CA GLU A 137 -22.55 15.45 11.67
C GLU A 137 -21.67 16.12 10.60
N GLY A 138 -20.68 16.90 11.01
CA GLY A 138 -19.69 17.51 10.12
C GLY A 138 -18.54 16.56 9.81
N GLN A 139 -18.19 16.39 8.53
CA GLN A 139 -17.02 15.64 8.07
C GLN A 139 -16.12 16.58 7.25
N PRO A 140 -14.84 16.80 7.66
CA PRO A 140 -13.93 17.61 6.86
C PRO A 140 -13.65 16.94 5.52
N VAL A 141 -13.64 17.71 4.46
CA VAL A 141 -13.32 17.29 3.09
C VAL A 141 -11.97 17.88 2.74
N PHE A 142 -11.01 16.99 2.55
CA PHE A 142 -9.64 17.36 2.21
C PHE A 142 -9.51 17.58 0.70
N THR A 143 -8.89 18.67 0.34
CA THR A 143 -8.42 18.95 -1.02
C THR A 143 -6.95 19.37 -0.97
N TYR A 144 -6.35 19.60 -2.13
CA TYR A 144 -5.00 20.14 -2.27
C TYR A 144 -5.08 21.40 -3.13
N ARG A 145 -4.60 22.52 -2.61
CA ARG A 145 -4.60 23.81 -3.32
C ARG A 145 -3.18 24.30 -3.56
N SER A 146 -2.96 24.87 -4.74
CA SER A 146 -1.70 25.49 -5.14
C SER A 146 -1.97 26.92 -5.54
N GLN A 147 -1.10 27.84 -5.10
CA GLN A 147 -1.12 29.24 -5.53
C GLN A 147 -0.60 29.32 -6.98
N LEU A 148 -1.21 30.15 -7.80
CA LEU A 148 -0.73 30.50 -9.12
C LEU A 148 -0.36 32.00 -9.13
N PHE A 149 0.51 32.41 -10.03
CA PHE A 149 0.91 33.80 -10.19
C PHE A 149 0.65 34.24 -11.64
N PRO A 150 -0.56 34.78 -11.94
CA PRO A 150 -0.86 35.34 -13.25
C PRO A 150 0.16 36.40 -13.63
N GLY A 151 0.66 36.35 -14.86
CA GLY A 151 1.72 37.27 -15.33
C GLY A 151 3.15 36.87 -14.91
N ASP A 152 3.35 35.93 -13.99
CA ASP A 152 4.67 35.43 -13.59
C ASP A 152 4.72 33.90 -13.68
N GLU A 153 4.85 33.42 -14.92
CA GLU A 153 4.97 31.99 -15.20
C GLU A 153 6.22 31.37 -14.56
N ALA A 154 7.31 32.11 -14.52
CA ALA A 154 8.58 31.65 -13.94
C ALA A 154 8.43 31.37 -12.44
N LYS A 155 7.75 32.26 -11.71
CA LYS A 155 7.45 32.09 -10.30
C LYS A 155 6.54 30.90 -10.05
N THR A 156 5.47 30.75 -10.85
CA THR A 156 4.56 29.62 -10.82
C THR A 156 5.30 28.30 -11.09
N PHE A 157 6.19 28.27 -12.10
CA PHE A 157 7.00 27.08 -12.39
C PHE A 157 7.99 26.72 -11.28
N LYS A 158 8.55 27.74 -10.61
CA LYS A 158 9.51 27.55 -9.50
C LYS A 158 8.88 26.89 -8.29
N GLN A 159 7.58 27.05 -8.04
CA GLN A 159 6.85 26.38 -6.98
C GLN A 159 6.74 24.86 -7.17
N LEU A 160 6.77 24.37 -8.39
CA LEU A 160 6.74 22.94 -8.66
C LEU A 160 7.97 22.30 -8.00
N LYS A 161 7.80 21.14 -7.40
CA LYS A 161 8.96 20.36 -6.90
C LYS A 161 9.90 20.04 -8.04
N ASP A 162 11.19 19.93 -7.75
CA ASP A 162 12.24 19.64 -8.75
C ASP A 162 11.91 18.44 -9.63
N SER A 163 11.30 17.40 -9.04
CA SER A 163 10.89 16.21 -9.79
C SER A 163 9.84 16.51 -10.84
N ALA A 164 8.88 17.41 -10.56
CA ALA A 164 7.86 17.82 -11.53
C ALA A 164 8.48 18.68 -12.62
N ARG A 165 9.31 19.67 -12.26
CA ARG A 165 10.02 20.53 -13.21
C ARG A 165 10.86 19.70 -14.20
N ARG A 166 11.63 18.73 -13.70
CA ARG A 166 12.41 17.80 -14.55
C ARG A 166 11.51 16.95 -15.44
N ASN A 167 10.37 16.48 -14.93
CA ASN A 167 9.44 15.66 -15.70
C ASN A 167 8.75 16.46 -16.81
N VAL A 168 8.33 17.70 -16.56
CA VAL A 168 7.79 18.61 -17.58
C VAL A 168 8.81 18.86 -18.69
N LYS A 169 10.05 19.26 -18.30
CA LYS A 169 11.14 19.49 -19.28
C LYS A 169 11.47 18.23 -20.08
N ARG A 170 11.45 17.07 -19.45
CA ARG A 170 11.65 15.78 -20.12
C ARG A 170 10.54 15.48 -21.11
N ALA A 171 9.27 15.64 -20.71
CA ALA A 171 8.13 15.39 -21.58
C ALA A 171 8.13 16.32 -22.82
N LYS A 172 8.46 17.62 -22.63
CA LYS A 172 8.65 18.58 -23.72
C LYS A 172 9.79 18.12 -24.67
N ARG A 173 10.95 17.67 -24.13
CA ARG A 173 12.08 17.15 -24.95
C ARG A 173 11.75 15.87 -25.70
N LEU A 174 10.87 15.04 -25.18
CA LEU A 174 10.41 13.82 -25.84
C LEU A 174 9.40 14.10 -26.96
N GLY A 175 9.08 15.37 -27.22
CA GLY A 175 8.20 15.78 -28.31
C GLY A 175 6.71 15.46 -28.09
N LEU A 176 6.26 15.34 -26.83
CA LEU A 176 4.85 15.14 -26.53
C LEU A 176 4.04 16.39 -26.98
N VAL A 177 2.89 16.14 -27.59
CA VAL A 177 1.99 17.17 -28.07
C VAL A 177 0.81 17.33 -27.11
N VAL A 178 0.55 18.57 -26.67
CA VAL A 178 -0.62 18.91 -25.87
C VAL A 178 -1.65 19.60 -26.74
N LYS A 179 -2.90 19.16 -26.68
CA LYS A 179 -4.03 19.77 -27.38
C LYS A 179 -5.13 20.10 -26.38
N PHE A 180 -5.72 21.27 -26.49
CA PHE A 180 -6.95 21.62 -25.80
C PHE A 180 -8.12 21.21 -26.70
N GLU A 181 -9.08 20.51 -26.10
CA GLU A 181 -10.16 19.85 -26.82
C GLU A 181 -11.49 20.54 -26.49
N ASP A 182 -12.34 20.66 -27.47
CA ASP A 182 -13.68 21.25 -27.33
C ASP A 182 -14.79 20.37 -27.95
N ASP A 183 -14.41 19.28 -28.60
CA ASP A 183 -15.32 18.31 -29.20
C ASP A 183 -15.74 17.21 -28.22
N GLU A 184 -17.01 16.78 -28.28
CA GLU A 184 -17.57 15.76 -27.40
C GLU A 184 -16.92 14.39 -27.56
N SER A 185 -16.28 14.11 -28.71
CA SER A 185 -15.53 12.86 -28.91
C SER A 185 -14.37 12.69 -27.94
N PHE A 186 -13.86 13.80 -27.36
CA PHE A 186 -12.92 13.76 -26.23
C PHE A 186 -13.39 12.86 -25.09
N VAL A 187 -14.70 12.89 -24.80
CA VAL A 187 -15.28 12.13 -23.67
C VAL A 187 -15.10 10.63 -23.84
N ASP A 188 -15.10 10.10 -25.06
CA ASP A 188 -14.90 8.69 -25.37
C ASP A 188 -13.51 8.23 -24.93
N GLU A 189 -12.51 8.94 -25.37
CA GLU A 189 -11.11 8.65 -25.02
C GLU A 189 -10.86 8.90 -23.53
N HIS A 190 -11.35 10.03 -23.01
CA HIS A 190 -11.22 10.35 -21.59
C HIS A 190 -11.82 9.26 -20.69
N TYR A 191 -13.06 8.87 -20.94
CA TYR A 191 -13.74 7.83 -20.15
C TYR A 191 -13.04 6.46 -20.27
N SER A 192 -12.55 6.12 -21.46
CA SER A 192 -11.74 4.91 -21.68
C SER A 192 -10.46 4.91 -20.83
N GLN A 193 -9.76 6.04 -20.74
CA GLN A 193 -8.57 6.20 -19.89
C GLN A 193 -8.94 6.15 -18.39
N VAL A 194 -10.03 6.79 -17.98
CA VAL A 194 -10.56 6.72 -16.62
C VAL A 194 -10.88 5.28 -16.24
N GLN A 195 -11.55 4.52 -17.11
CA GLN A 195 -11.80 3.10 -16.88
C GLN A 195 -10.50 2.30 -16.69
N GLU A 196 -9.45 2.64 -17.46
CA GLU A 196 -8.15 2.00 -17.31
C GLU A 196 -7.49 2.32 -15.97
N VAL A 197 -7.55 3.58 -15.51
CA VAL A 197 -7.02 4.01 -14.21
C VAL A 197 -7.72 3.28 -13.07
N TYR A 198 -9.06 3.28 -13.06
CA TYR A 198 -9.85 2.56 -12.05
C TYR A 198 -9.57 1.05 -12.07
N ARG A 199 -9.50 0.45 -13.25
CA ARG A 199 -9.19 -0.97 -13.42
C ARG A 199 -7.80 -1.33 -12.90
N ARG A 200 -6.80 -0.46 -13.10
CA ARG A 200 -5.45 -0.64 -12.53
C ARG A 200 -5.47 -0.60 -11.01
N GLY A 201 -6.28 0.28 -10.42
CA GLY A 201 -6.51 0.36 -8.99
C GLY A 201 -7.33 -0.80 -8.41
N GLY A 202 -7.89 -1.68 -9.26
CA GLY A 202 -8.78 -2.77 -8.83
C GLY A 202 -10.21 -2.32 -8.55
N TYR A 203 -10.64 -1.17 -9.09
CA TYR A 203 -11.97 -0.60 -8.91
C TYR A 203 -12.74 -0.53 -10.24
N THR A 204 -14.05 -0.44 -10.16
CA THR A 204 -14.92 -0.02 -11.27
C THR A 204 -15.21 1.48 -11.16
N VAL A 205 -15.40 2.14 -12.30
CA VAL A 205 -15.78 3.56 -12.31
C VAL A 205 -17.18 3.69 -11.70
N PRO A 206 -17.37 4.50 -10.65
CA PRO A 206 -18.65 4.59 -9.93
C PRO A 206 -19.68 5.50 -10.60
N PHE A 207 -19.42 5.97 -11.80
CA PHE A 207 -20.29 6.85 -12.58
C PHE A 207 -20.28 6.46 -14.06
N SER A 208 -21.33 6.83 -14.78
CA SER A 208 -21.52 6.50 -16.19
C SER A 208 -20.72 7.45 -17.12
N LYS A 209 -20.46 7.01 -18.35
CA LYS A 209 -19.95 7.86 -19.43
C LYS A 209 -20.91 9.04 -19.70
N GLN A 210 -22.22 8.79 -19.61
CA GLN A 210 -23.24 9.84 -19.77
C GLN A 210 -23.04 10.99 -18.79
N ARG A 211 -22.72 10.70 -17.51
CA ARG A 211 -22.43 11.76 -16.54
C ARG A 211 -21.23 12.62 -16.96
N VAL A 212 -20.16 11.99 -17.47
CA VAL A 212 -18.97 12.73 -17.95
C VAL A 212 -19.34 13.62 -19.13
N LEU A 213 -20.18 13.12 -20.04
CA LEU A 213 -20.66 13.86 -21.20
C LEU A 213 -21.52 15.06 -20.79
N GLU A 214 -22.45 14.88 -19.88
CA GLU A 214 -23.34 15.98 -19.43
C GLU A 214 -22.55 17.06 -18.68
N VAL A 215 -21.56 16.67 -17.86
CA VAL A 215 -20.66 17.63 -17.19
C VAL A 215 -19.80 18.37 -18.23
N PHE A 216 -19.27 17.67 -19.23
CA PHE A 216 -18.53 18.29 -20.33
C PHE A 216 -19.39 19.33 -21.05
N ARG A 217 -20.62 18.98 -21.42
CA ARG A 217 -21.59 19.86 -22.07
C ARG A 217 -21.93 21.09 -21.21
N SER A 218 -22.16 20.88 -19.93
CA SER A 218 -22.48 21.95 -18.98
C SER A 218 -21.32 22.96 -18.88
N LEU A 219 -20.09 22.44 -18.70
CA LEU A 219 -18.88 23.26 -18.60
C LEU A 219 -18.54 23.97 -19.93
N LYS A 220 -18.78 23.31 -21.06
CA LYS A 220 -18.58 23.92 -22.40
C LYS A 220 -19.55 25.07 -22.63
N ARG A 221 -20.85 24.87 -22.35
CA ARG A 221 -21.88 25.90 -22.47
C ARG A 221 -21.64 27.12 -21.58
N SER A 222 -21.09 26.92 -20.39
CA SER A 222 -20.74 28.05 -19.51
C SER A 222 -19.43 28.74 -19.86
N GLY A 223 -18.67 28.23 -20.83
CA GLY A 223 -17.36 28.80 -21.23
C GLY A 223 -16.23 28.47 -20.22
N ASN A 224 -16.49 27.62 -19.22
CA ASN A 224 -15.53 27.36 -18.15
C ASN A 224 -14.68 26.11 -18.38
N LEU A 225 -14.95 25.32 -19.43
CA LEU A 225 -14.26 24.05 -19.70
C LEU A 225 -12.80 24.26 -20.15
N ILE A 226 -11.90 23.49 -19.55
CA ILE A 226 -10.55 23.25 -20.06
C ILE A 226 -10.36 21.74 -20.18
N ALA A 227 -10.72 21.18 -21.33
CA ALA A 227 -10.43 19.79 -21.66
C ALA A 227 -9.09 19.73 -22.39
N VAL A 228 -8.25 18.74 -22.03
CA VAL A 228 -6.88 18.63 -22.53
C VAL A 228 -6.49 17.19 -22.79
N SER A 229 -5.81 16.97 -23.89
CA SER A 229 -5.23 15.70 -24.31
C SER A 229 -3.72 15.83 -24.52
N VAL A 230 -2.99 14.75 -24.18
CA VAL A 230 -1.55 14.63 -24.47
C VAL A 230 -1.33 13.44 -25.40
N TYR A 231 -0.60 13.73 -26.48
CA TYR A 231 -0.29 12.76 -27.52
C TYR A 231 1.20 12.44 -27.58
N LEU A 232 1.54 11.25 -28.08
CA LEU A 232 2.91 10.92 -28.48
C LEU A 232 3.38 11.84 -29.63
N PRO A 233 4.70 11.93 -29.89
CA PRO A 233 5.21 12.63 -31.06
C PRO A 233 4.49 12.19 -32.34
N GLY A 234 4.13 13.16 -33.18
CA GLY A 234 3.29 12.92 -34.36
C GLY A 234 1.77 13.05 -34.12
N GLY A 235 1.33 13.23 -32.87
CA GLY A 235 -0.05 13.64 -32.55
C GLY A 235 -1.16 12.61 -32.79
N ARG A 236 -0.81 11.33 -33.03
CA ARG A 236 -1.78 10.27 -33.39
C ARG A 236 -2.26 9.43 -32.19
N VAL A 237 -1.42 9.23 -31.18
CA VAL A 237 -1.72 8.34 -30.04
C VAL A 237 -1.95 9.18 -28.79
N ASN A 238 -3.19 9.23 -28.30
CA ASN A 238 -3.57 9.92 -27.07
C ASN A 238 -3.15 9.07 -25.86
N ILE A 239 -2.33 9.65 -24.95
CA ILE A 239 -1.74 8.95 -23.80
C ILE A 239 -2.16 9.49 -22.43
N ALA A 240 -2.74 10.71 -22.38
CA ALA A 240 -3.35 11.25 -21.18
C ALA A 240 -4.43 12.26 -21.53
N THR A 241 -5.43 12.37 -20.68
CA THR A 241 -6.55 13.30 -20.82
C THR A 241 -6.90 13.90 -19.47
N GLY A 242 -7.39 15.15 -19.47
CA GLY A 242 -7.83 15.84 -18.27
C GLY A 242 -9.01 16.77 -18.55
N MET A 243 -9.95 16.80 -17.60
CA MET A 243 -11.01 17.80 -17.53
C MET A 243 -10.74 18.71 -16.34
N PHE A 244 -10.58 19.97 -16.65
CA PHE A 244 -10.45 21.08 -15.71
C PHE A 244 -11.49 22.12 -16.06
N PHE A 245 -11.71 23.05 -15.16
CA PHE A 245 -12.59 24.20 -15.44
C PHE A 245 -12.16 25.38 -14.58
N THR A 246 -12.58 26.56 -15.00
CA THR A 246 -12.35 27.80 -14.26
C THR A 246 -13.62 28.24 -13.53
N GLU A 247 -13.46 28.83 -12.35
CA GLU A 247 -14.54 29.49 -11.61
C GLU A 247 -13.99 30.74 -10.93
N GLY A 248 -14.37 31.90 -11.42
CA GLY A 248 -13.74 33.15 -11.00
C GLY A 248 -12.22 33.11 -11.22
N LYS A 249 -11.45 33.30 -10.14
CA LYS A 249 -9.99 33.21 -10.16
C LYS A 249 -9.42 31.83 -9.81
N GLU A 250 -10.28 30.81 -9.75
CA GLU A 250 -9.87 29.44 -9.41
C GLU A 250 -9.85 28.55 -10.64
N LEU A 251 -8.78 27.77 -10.81
CA LEU A 251 -8.72 26.60 -11.68
C LEU A 251 -9.06 25.36 -10.84
N LEU A 252 -9.94 24.51 -11.32
CA LEU A 252 -10.35 23.29 -10.61
C LEU A 252 -10.08 22.06 -11.50
N LEU A 253 -9.48 21.03 -10.90
CA LEU A 253 -9.33 19.74 -11.55
C LEU A 253 -10.57 18.88 -11.31
N TRP A 254 -11.39 18.66 -12.34
CA TRP A 254 -12.53 17.76 -12.22
C TRP A 254 -12.08 16.29 -12.29
N MET A 255 -11.29 15.93 -13.32
CA MET A 255 -10.78 14.57 -13.48
C MET A 255 -9.60 14.53 -14.46
N TRP A 256 -8.64 13.64 -14.20
CA TRP A 256 -7.59 13.31 -15.15
C TRP A 256 -7.35 11.79 -15.24
N ALA A 257 -6.82 11.35 -16.36
CA ALA A 257 -6.45 9.97 -16.59
C ALA A 257 -5.20 9.88 -17.50
N HIS A 258 -4.55 8.73 -17.51
CA HIS A 258 -3.47 8.44 -18.43
C HIS A 258 -3.39 6.94 -18.72
N ARG A 259 -2.95 6.59 -19.91
CA ARG A 259 -2.64 5.21 -20.30
C ARG A 259 -1.44 4.70 -19.53
N GLY A 260 -1.60 3.62 -18.77
CA GLY A 260 -0.56 3.11 -17.87
C GLY A 260 0.72 2.69 -18.56
N HIS A 261 0.61 2.21 -19.79
CA HIS A 261 1.76 1.81 -20.62
C HIS A 261 2.70 2.98 -20.92
N TYR A 262 2.14 4.20 -21.02
CA TYR A 262 2.88 5.41 -21.39
C TYR A 262 3.26 6.30 -20.19
N ARG A 263 3.07 5.85 -18.93
CA ARG A 263 3.45 6.63 -17.72
C ARG A 263 4.90 7.11 -17.69
N TRP A 264 5.77 6.41 -18.39
CA TRP A 264 7.19 6.72 -18.54
C TRP A 264 7.44 8.07 -19.24
N TYR A 265 6.56 8.47 -20.18
CA TYR A 265 6.65 9.74 -20.88
C TYR A 265 6.28 10.95 -20.00
N ARG A 266 5.76 10.71 -18.77
CA ARG A 266 5.35 11.74 -17.82
C ARG A 266 4.24 12.66 -18.35
N PRO A 267 3.21 12.12 -19.01
CA PRO A 267 2.20 12.94 -19.67
C PRO A 267 1.36 13.77 -18.69
N THR A 268 1.11 13.26 -17.47
CA THR A 268 0.30 13.95 -16.46
C THR A 268 0.97 15.23 -15.96
N GLU A 269 2.30 15.19 -15.74
CA GLU A 269 3.04 16.39 -15.32
C GLU A 269 3.04 17.46 -16.42
N LEU A 270 3.21 17.08 -17.69
CA LEU A 270 3.13 18.02 -18.82
C LEU A 270 1.72 18.58 -18.98
N MET A 271 0.71 17.72 -18.98
CA MET A 271 -0.70 18.11 -19.08
C MET A 271 -1.07 19.14 -18.01
N THR A 272 -0.76 18.83 -16.73
CA THR A 272 -1.08 19.73 -15.62
C THR A 272 -0.37 21.07 -15.77
N TRP A 273 0.90 21.06 -16.19
CA TRP A 273 1.65 22.28 -16.42
C TRP A 273 1.04 23.11 -17.54
N SER A 274 0.70 22.53 -18.67
CA SER A 274 0.08 23.25 -19.79
C SER A 274 -1.31 23.83 -19.44
N VAL A 275 -2.06 23.15 -18.58
CA VAL A 275 -3.31 23.70 -18.04
C VAL A 275 -3.06 24.87 -17.10
N ILE A 276 -2.02 24.80 -16.25
CA ILE A 276 -1.60 25.91 -15.38
C ILE A 276 -1.17 27.12 -16.22
N GLU A 277 -0.36 26.90 -17.27
CA GLU A 277 0.03 27.96 -18.23
C GLU A 277 -1.23 28.64 -18.84
N ARG A 278 -2.20 27.86 -19.28
CA ARG A 278 -3.46 28.35 -19.83
C ARG A 278 -4.32 29.11 -18.80
N ALA A 279 -4.43 28.56 -17.58
CA ALA A 279 -5.22 29.17 -16.51
C ALA A 279 -4.62 30.51 -16.03
N ALA A 280 -3.29 30.61 -16.00
CA ALA A 280 -2.60 31.87 -15.68
C ALA A 280 -2.91 32.96 -16.73
N GLN A 281 -3.00 32.62 -18.02
CA GLN A 281 -3.43 33.50 -19.06
C GLN A 281 -4.89 33.99 -18.92
N LEU A 282 -5.72 33.13 -18.27
CA LEU A 282 -7.12 33.45 -17.94
C LEU A 282 -7.25 34.18 -16.58
N GLY A 283 -6.15 34.54 -15.93
CA GLY A 283 -6.14 35.29 -14.68
C GLY A 283 -6.42 34.44 -13.42
N CYS A 284 -6.33 33.11 -13.49
CA CYS A 284 -6.52 32.25 -12.32
C CYS A 284 -5.36 32.39 -11.33
N GLU A 285 -5.68 32.59 -10.05
CA GLU A 285 -4.73 32.77 -8.95
C GLU A 285 -4.51 31.48 -8.15
N THR A 286 -5.41 30.50 -8.22
CA THR A 286 -5.31 29.23 -7.47
C THR A 286 -5.69 28.03 -8.32
N LEU A 287 -5.13 26.86 -7.97
CA LEU A 287 -5.53 25.56 -8.51
C LEU A 287 -6.00 24.64 -7.36
N ASP A 288 -7.26 24.24 -7.39
CA ASP A 288 -7.82 23.22 -6.51
C ASP A 288 -7.83 21.85 -7.22
N PHE A 289 -7.11 20.89 -6.66
CA PHE A 289 -7.03 19.52 -7.18
C PHE A 289 -8.22 18.62 -6.79
N MET A 290 -9.21 19.14 -6.10
CA MET A 290 -10.47 18.47 -5.76
C MET A 290 -10.28 17.04 -5.19
N GLY A 291 -9.61 16.93 -4.07
CA GLY A 291 -9.43 15.66 -3.37
C GLY A 291 -7.99 15.33 -2.99
N GLY A 292 -7.78 14.25 -2.26
CA GLY A 292 -6.51 13.86 -1.68
C GLY A 292 -5.53 13.17 -2.64
N GLY A 293 -4.26 13.10 -2.22
CA GLY A 293 -3.21 12.31 -2.86
C GLY A 293 -1.86 13.01 -2.95
N PRO A 294 -0.76 12.31 -2.56
CA PRO A 294 0.59 12.91 -2.46
C PRO A 294 1.16 13.36 -3.82
N PHE A 295 0.64 12.86 -4.93
CA PHE A 295 1.08 13.29 -6.27
C PHE A 295 0.89 14.80 -6.50
N LYS A 296 -0.16 15.38 -5.91
CA LYS A 296 -0.56 16.79 -6.08
C LYS A 296 0.46 17.74 -5.45
N THR A 297 1.15 17.34 -4.39
CA THR A 297 2.22 18.14 -3.77
C THR A 297 3.40 18.42 -4.71
N LYS A 298 3.53 17.71 -5.82
CA LYS A 298 4.54 17.99 -6.85
C LYS A 298 4.33 19.33 -7.53
N PHE A 299 3.09 19.83 -7.53
CA PHE A 299 2.70 21.09 -8.15
C PHE A 299 2.64 22.26 -7.15
N GLY A 300 3.33 22.13 -6.00
CA GLY A 300 3.29 23.15 -4.95
C GLY A 300 1.99 23.15 -4.15
N ALA A 301 1.15 22.10 -4.30
CA ALA A 301 -0.13 22.06 -3.62
C ALA A 301 0.02 21.63 -2.16
N GLU A 302 -0.69 22.32 -1.28
CA GLU A 302 -0.79 22.06 0.15
C GLU A 302 -2.18 21.53 0.52
N PRO A 303 -2.30 20.72 1.59
CA PRO A 303 -3.60 20.26 2.07
C PRO A 303 -4.46 21.44 2.53
N ASP A 304 -5.72 21.46 2.08
CA ASP A 304 -6.75 22.40 2.52
C ASP A 304 -7.96 21.64 3.08
N THR A 305 -8.47 22.05 4.23
CA THR A 305 -9.59 21.40 4.94
C THR A 305 -10.78 22.35 5.14
N ALA A 306 -10.81 23.46 4.41
CA ALA A 306 -11.82 24.51 4.63
C ALA A 306 -13.26 24.06 4.36
N LYS A 307 -13.47 22.93 3.63
CA LYS A 307 -14.80 22.43 3.27
C LYS A 307 -15.30 21.38 4.27
N ILE A 308 -16.56 21.54 4.70
CA ILE A 308 -17.23 20.59 5.60
C ILE A 308 -18.43 19.98 4.88
N ARG A 309 -18.51 18.66 4.91
CA ARG A 309 -19.68 17.91 4.49
C ARG A 309 -20.58 17.66 5.68
N TRP A 310 -21.78 18.15 5.62
CA TRP A 310 -22.78 18.02 6.64
C TRP A 310 -23.74 16.89 6.31
N LEU A 311 -24.00 16.02 7.28
CA LEU A 311 -24.73 14.77 7.14
C LEU A 311 -25.79 14.69 8.23
N ARG A 312 -27.03 14.44 7.85
CA ARG A 312 -28.11 14.22 8.81
C ARG A 312 -29.01 13.07 8.37
N GLY A 313 -29.29 12.13 9.24
CA GLY A 313 -30.26 11.09 9.03
C GLY A 313 -31.51 11.35 9.89
N ARG A 314 -32.71 11.25 9.35
CA ARG A 314 -34.00 11.37 10.07
C ARG A 314 -34.03 10.49 11.31
N ARG A 315 -33.37 9.31 11.28
CA ARG A 315 -33.20 8.40 12.41
C ARG A 315 -31.73 8.12 12.66
N ARG A 316 -31.25 8.16 13.91
CA ARG A 316 -29.84 7.98 14.29
C ARG A 316 -29.21 6.69 13.76
N TRP A 317 -29.96 5.60 13.64
CA TRP A 317 -29.46 4.34 13.13
C TRP A 317 -29.14 4.38 11.62
N LEU A 318 -29.81 5.28 10.83
CA LEU A 318 -29.49 5.47 9.41
C LEU A 318 -28.05 5.93 9.20
N MET A 319 -27.53 6.76 10.11
CA MET A 319 -26.12 7.18 10.06
C MET A 319 -25.16 6.00 10.29
N ARG A 320 -25.53 5.06 11.17
CA ARG A 320 -24.77 3.82 11.39
C ARG A 320 -24.87 2.90 10.17
N ALA A 321 -26.07 2.70 9.64
CA ALA A 321 -26.31 1.91 8.43
C ALA A 321 -25.55 2.47 7.22
N ARG A 322 -25.49 3.80 7.05
CA ARG A 322 -24.68 4.46 6.01
C ARG A 322 -23.19 4.15 6.15
N LYS A 323 -22.63 4.17 7.38
CA LYS A 323 -21.24 3.81 7.62
C LYS A 323 -20.96 2.35 7.21
N VAL A 324 -21.89 1.43 7.54
CA VAL A 324 -21.81 0.02 7.14
C VAL A 324 -21.99 -0.15 5.63
N ALA A 325 -22.98 0.52 5.03
CA ALA A 325 -23.23 0.47 3.59
C ALA A 325 -22.05 1.04 2.78
N LYS A 326 -21.44 2.13 3.24
CA LYS A 326 -20.21 2.70 2.65
C LYS A 326 -19.05 1.71 2.73
N PHE A 327 -18.86 1.04 3.87
CA PHE A 327 -17.88 -0.02 4.03
C PHE A 327 -18.16 -1.20 3.08
N ALA A 328 -19.40 -1.69 3.04
CA ALA A 328 -19.82 -2.78 2.16
C ALA A 328 -19.67 -2.42 0.67
N PHE A 329 -19.96 -1.18 0.29
CA PHE A 329 -19.77 -0.68 -1.08
C PHE A 329 -18.31 -0.70 -1.50
N TYR A 330 -17.39 -0.17 -0.68
CA TYR A 330 -15.96 -0.23 -0.97
C TYR A 330 -15.41 -1.66 -0.94
N TRP A 331 -15.94 -2.51 -0.07
CA TRP A 331 -15.62 -3.92 -0.01
C TRP A 331 -16.10 -4.66 -1.27
N LYS A 332 -17.36 -4.43 -1.70
CA LYS A 332 -17.92 -4.97 -2.95
C LYS A 332 -17.17 -4.45 -4.18
N GLN A 333 -16.83 -3.18 -4.24
CA GLN A 333 -16.00 -2.59 -5.30
C GLN A 333 -14.63 -3.29 -5.39
N GLY A 334 -14.00 -3.53 -4.25
CA GLY A 334 -12.76 -4.29 -4.17
C GLY A 334 -12.89 -5.74 -4.67
N ILE A 335 -14.01 -6.41 -4.38
CA ILE A 335 -14.30 -7.78 -4.87
C ILE A 335 -14.63 -7.78 -6.36
N VAL A 336 -15.54 -6.93 -6.82
CA VAL A 336 -15.98 -6.88 -8.22
C VAL A 336 -14.83 -6.47 -9.17
N GLY A 337 -14.01 -5.51 -8.77
CA GLY A 337 -12.82 -5.15 -9.54
C GLY A 337 -11.81 -6.28 -9.64
N ARG A 338 -11.72 -7.13 -8.61
CA ARG A 338 -10.84 -8.31 -8.55
C ARG A 338 -11.40 -9.51 -9.31
N SER A 339 -12.71 -9.81 -9.16
CA SER A 339 -13.36 -10.87 -9.93
C SER A 339 -13.38 -10.57 -11.43
N ALA A 340 -13.65 -9.34 -11.84
CA ALA A 340 -13.54 -8.91 -13.24
C ALA A 340 -12.10 -9.01 -13.79
N ARG A 341 -11.07 -8.86 -12.94
CA ARG A 341 -9.67 -9.12 -13.31
C ARG A 341 -9.43 -10.63 -13.49
N LEU A 342 -9.96 -11.46 -12.58
CA LEU A 342 -9.84 -12.92 -12.63
C LEU A 342 -10.59 -13.51 -13.83
N THR A 343 -11.83 -13.08 -14.09
CA THR A 343 -12.65 -13.57 -15.23
C THR A 343 -12.02 -13.17 -16.57
N ARG A 344 -11.47 -11.96 -16.69
CA ARG A 344 -10.78 -11.54 -17.93
C ARG A 344 -9.42 -12.22 -18.09
N GLN A 345 -8.71 -12.52 -17.00
CA GLN A 345 -7.51 -13.35 -17.07
C GLN A 345 -7.84 -14.78 -17.47
N ALA A 346 -8.94 -15.34 -16.98
CA ALA A 346 -9.46 -16.65 -17.40
C ALA A 346 -9.96 -16.62 -18.86
N VAL A 347 -10.72 -15.60 -19.26
CA VAL A 347 -11.19 -15.44 -20.67
C VAL A 347 -10.03 -15.10 -21.62
N ALA A 348 -9.04 -14.30 -21.18
CA ALA A 348 -7.83 -14.08 -21.95
C ALA A 348 -6.95 -15.32 -22.02
N PHE A 349 -6.97 -16.18 -21.00
CA PHE A 349 -6.34 -17.48 -21.00
C PHE A 349 -7.05 -18.44 -21.98
N VAL A 350 -8.38 -18.47 -21.99
CA VAL A 350 -9.19 -19.28 -22.90
C VAL A 350 -9.14 -18.74 -24.35
N LYS A 351 -9.18 -17.41 -24.55
CA LYS A 351 -9.04 -16.81 -25.90
C LYS A 351 -7.61 -16.83 -26.45
N ARG A 352 -6.58 -17.03 -25.61
CA ARG A 352 -5.19 -17.29 -26.00
C ARG A 352 -4.87 -18.79 -26.11
N GLY A 353 -5.87 -19.62 -26.21
CA GLY A 353 -5.77 -21.06 -26.54
C GLY A 353 -5.23 -21.38 -27.95
N GLY A 354 -4.45 -20.48 -28.53
CA GLY A 354 -3.65 -20.67 -29.73
C GLY A 354 -2.18 -20.40 -29.39
N ARG A 355 -1.41 -21.48 -29.35
CA ARG A 355 0.02 -21.56 -29.13
C ARG A 355 0.81 -20.44 -29.83
N ALA A 356 1.29 -19.43 -29.09
CA ALA A 356 2.61 -18.90 -29.33
C ALA A 356 3.53 -19.63 -28.35
N ALA A 357 4.38 -20.48 -28.82
CA ALA A 357 5.45 -21.10 -28.05
C ALA A 357 6.39 -20.00 -27.58
N HIS A 358 6.17 -19.52 -26.34
CA HIS A 358 7.25 -18.85 -25.64
C HIS A 358 8.36 -19.89 -25.44
N PRO A 359 9.63 -19.54 -25.63
CA PRO A 359 10.72 -20.45 -25.32
C PRO A 359 10.53 -20.99 -23.91
N LEU A 360 10.69 -22.29 -23.73
CA LEU A 360 10.52 -23.00 -22.46
C LEU A 360 11.37 -22.29 -21.40
N ARG A 361 10.72 -21.54 -20.50
CA ARG A 361 11.42 -20.86 -19.41
C ARG A 361 11.80 -21.91 -18.39
N PRO A 362 13.09 -22.03 -18.00
CA PRO A 362 13.48 -22.95 -16.96
C PRO A 362 12.67 -22.64 -15.68
N PRO A 363 12.14 -23.63 -14.96
CA PRO A 363 11.39 -23.38 -13.75
C PRO A 363 12.31 -22.89 -12.62
N ALA A 364 11.74 -22.13 -11.68
CA ALA A 364 12.37 -21.86 -10.41
C ALA A 364 12.12 -23.05 -9.46
N LEU A 365 13.17 -23.68 -8.93
CA LEU A 365 13.06 -24.63 -7.82
C LEU A 365 13.19 -23.87 -6.49
N VAL A 366 12.16 -23.92 -5.65
CA VAL A 366 12.07 -23.13 -4.44
C VAL A 366 12.13 -24.02 -3.19
N LEU A 367 13.22 -23.87 -2.43
CA LEU A 367 13.38 -24.37 -1.08
C LEU A 367 12.98 -23.27 -0.08
N GLY A 368 11.66 -23.00 0.01
CA GLY A 368 11.16 -21.84 0.73
C GLY A 368 9.64 -21.79 0.88
N ASP A 369 9.15 -20.65 1.31
CA ASP A 369 7.76 -20.43 1.63
C ASP A 369 6.96 -19.69 0.54
N ILE A 370 5.71 -19.39 0.86
CA ILE A 370 4.74 -18.77 -0.03
C ILE A 370 5.11 -17.34 -0.42
N ASP A 371 5.83 -16.59 0.44
CA ASP A 371 6.22 -15.21 0.14
C ASP A 371 7.25 -15.17 -0.99
N LEU A 372 8.16 -16.14 -1.04
CA LEU A 372 9.14 -16.25 -2.14
C LEU A 372 8.47 -16.68 -3.46
N VAL A 373 7.60 -17.68 -3.41
CA VAL A 373 6.85 -18.15 -4.60
C VAL A 373 5.94 -17.05 -5.16
N ARG A 374 5.34 -16.22 -4.32
CA ARG A 374 4.53 -15.08 -4.76
C ARG A 374 5.37 -13.98 -5.42
N ALA A 375 6.57 -13.70 -4.89
CA ALA A 375 7.49 -12.75 -5.53
C ALA A 375 7.87 -13.20 -6.95
N LEU A 376 8.17 -14.49 -7.14
CA LEU A 376 8.41 -15.09 -8.46
C LEU A 376 7.15 -15.06 -9.34
N GLY A 377 5.99 -15.37 -8.77
CA GLY A 377 4.70 -15.35 -9.45
C GLY A 377 4.29 -13.98 -9.99
N LEU A 378 4.63 -12.90 -9.28
CA LEU A 378 4.44 -11.52 -9.75
C LEU A 378 5.22 -11.23 -11.04
N ALA A 379 6.37 -11.89 -11.23
CA ALA A 379 7.17 -11.84 -12.46
C ALA A 379 6.81 -12.92 -13.48
N ARG A 380 5.76 -13.72 -13.22
CA ARG A 380 5.31 -14.85 -14.07
C ARG A 380 6.37 -15.94 -14.22
N ILE A 381 7.21 -16.14 -13.23
CA ILE A 381 8.22 -17.20 -13.19
C ILE A 381 7.55 -18.45 -12.61
N PRO A 382 7.54 -19.60 -13.34
CA PRO A 382 6.93 -20.82 -12.85
C PRO A 382 7.75 -21.43 -11.71
N SER A 383 7.10 -21.77 -10.58
CA SER A 383 7.77 -22.33 -9.42
C SER A 383 7.46 -23.82 -9.23
N ILE A 384 8.48 -24.60 -8.96
CA ILE A 384 8.43 -25.96 -8.43
C ILE A 384 8.88 -25.86 -6.98
N VAL A 385 8.16 -26.44 -6.04
CA VAL A 385 8.47 -26.28 -4.62
C VAL A 385 8.87 -27.58 -3.95
N LEU A 386 9.83 -27.49 -3.05
CA LEU A 386 10.14 -28.55 -2.09
C LEU A 386 9.78 -28.02 -0.71
N ALA A 387 8.70 -28.55 -0.16
CA ALA A 387 8.13 -28.07 1.10
C ALA A 387 7.47 -29.21 1.88
N PRO A 388 7.51 -29.16 3.23
CA PRO A 388 6.93 -30.22 4.07
C PRO A 388 5.42 -30.36 3.83
N PRO A 389 4.85 -31.54 4.09
CA PRO A 389 3.40 -31.75 4.07
C PRO A 389 2.70 -30.70 4.95
N GLY A 390 1.56 -30.17 4.47
CA GLY A 390 0.82 -29.12 5.19
C GLY A 390 1.33 -27.70 5.02
N ALA A 391 2.47 -27.47 4.35
CA ALA A 391 2.97 -26.11 4.09
C ALA A 391 2.08 -25.38 3.07
N PRO A 392 1.61 -24.15 3.35
CA PRO A 392 0.70 -23.41 2.47
C PRO A 392 1.19 -23.24 1.03
N VAL A 393 2.50 -23.12 0.83
CA VAL A 393 3.12 -22.95 -0.50
C VAL A 393 2.78 -24.06 -1.50
N ARG A 394 2.47 -25.28 -0.99
CA ARG A 394 2.12 -26.42 -1.83
C ARG A 394 0.83 -26.23 -2.65
N TRP A 395 -0.07 -25.36 -2.16
CA TRP A 395 -1.37 -25.07 -2.78
C TRP A 395 -1.44 -23.70 -3.47
N SER A 396 -0.32 -22.98 -3.54
CA SER A 396 -0.30 -21.71 -4.24
C SER A 396 -0.54 -21.88 -5.75
N ARG A 397 -1.36 -21.01 -6.33
CA ARG A 397 -1.56 -20.97 -7.79
C ARG A 397 -0.28 -20.74 -8.60
N HIS A 398 0.78 -20.26 -7.95
CA HIS A 398 2.10 -20.05 -8.54
C HIS A 398 2.98 -21.29 -8.46
N THR A 399 2.56 -22.33 -7.71
CA THR A 399 3.24 -23.61 -7.60
C THR A 399 2.73 -24.56 -8.69
N ARG A 400 3.60 -24.88 -9.65
CA ARG A 400 3.27 -25.83 -10.74
C ARG A 400 3.41 -27.28 -10.33
N ARG A 401 4.38 -27.58 -9.48
CA ARG A 401 4.71 -28.94 -9.04
C ARG A 401 5.28 -28.90 -7.62
N VAL A 402 5.01 -29.95 -6.87
CA VAL A 402 5.57 -30.16 -5.53
C VAL A 402 6.44 -31.41 -5.58
N LEU A 403 7.70 -31.29 -5.15
CA LEU A 403 8.61 -32.41 -5.03
C LEU A 403 8.43 -33.12 -3.68
N PRO A 404 8.81 -34.43 -3.59
CA PRO A 404 8.87 -35.13 -2.30
C PRO A 404 9.74 -34.38 -1.30
N TRP A 405 9.24 -34.27 -0.06
CA TRP A 405 9.97 -33.57 1.00
C TRP A 405 11.00 -34.47 1.66
N HIS A 406 12.23 -33.98 1.79
CA HIS A 406 13.28 -34.57 2.60
C HIS A 406 13.80 -33.49 3.56
N ASN A 407 14.07 -33.87 4.80
CA ASN A 407 14.62 -32.94 5.79
C ASN A 407 16.11 -32.72 5.51
N ALA A 408 16.46 -31.47 5.18
CA ALA A 408 17.82 -31.06 4.87
C ALA A 408 18.81 -31.25 6.04
N TRP A 409 18.34 -31.43 7.29
CA TRP A 409 19.18 -31.68 8.43
C TRP A 409 19.47 -33.17 8.67
N GLU A 410 18.48 -33.99 8.39
CA GLU A 410 18.58 -35.43 8.71
C GLU A 410 19.32 -36.20 7.62
N ARG A 411 19.12 -35.83 6.36
CA ARG A 411 19.66 -36.55 5.21
C ARG A 411 20.03 -35.60 4.08
N PRO A 412 21.04 -34.73 4.27
CA PRO A 412 21.41 -33.71 3.29
C PRO A 412 21.90 -34.31 1.96
N GLU A 413 22.67 -35.38 2.00
CA GLU A 413 23.20 -36.04 0.81
C GLU A 413 22.06 -36.62 -0.07
N GLN A 414 21.10 -37.32 0.54
CA GLN A 414 19.96 -37.87 -0.18
C GLN A 414 19.08 -36.79 -0.81
N LEU A 415 18.95 -35.63 -0.11
CA LEU A 415 18.25 -34.51 -0.68
C LEU A 415 19.01 -33.96 -1.92
N VAL A 416 20.30 -33.76 -1.80
CA VAL A 416 21.15 -33.26 -2.92
C VAL A 416 21.09 -34.21 -4.11
N GLU A 417 21.25 -35.53 -3.92
CA GLU A 417 21.12 -36.51 -5.00
C GLU A 417 19.73 -36.46 -5.68
N SER A 418 18.67 -36.34 -4.89
CA SER A 418 17.31 -36.22 -5.40
C SER A 418 17.13 -34.94 -6.22
N LEU A 419 17.71 -33.82 -5.77
CA LEU A 419 17.68 -32.56 -6.48
C LEU A 419 18.48 -32.61 -7.76
N VAL A 420 19.70 -33.17 -7.75
CA VAL A 420 20.57 -33.29 -8.94
C VAL A 420 19.86 -34.12 -10.00
N ARG A 421 19.35 -35.31 -9.64
CA ARG A 421 18.56 -36.15 -10.58
C ARG A 421 17.36 -35.40 -11.15
N PHE A 422 16.67 -34.63 -10.33
CA PHE A 422 15.56 -33.82 -10.80
C PHE A 422 16.00 -32.73 -11.79
N GLY A 423 17.08 -31.99 -11.49
CA GLY A 423 17.57 -30.92 -12.31
C GLY A 423 18.12 -31.40 -13.66
N GLN A 424 18.86 -32.50 -13.66
CA GLN A 424 19.38 -33.15 -14.89
C GLN A 424 18.28 -33.70 -15.80
N ALA A 425 17.12 -34.05 -15.23
CA ALA A 425 15.94 -34.48 -16.01
C ALA A 425 15.17 -33.32 -16.65
N GLN A 426 15.56 -32.05 -16.41
CA GLN A 426 14.89 -30.90 -17.02
C GLN A 426 15.55 -30.55 -18.37
N PRO A 427 14.77 -30.01 -19.33
CA PRO A 427 15.32 -29.57 -20.62
C PRO A 427 16.38 -28.47 -20.52
N GLU A 428 16.24 -27.60 -19.52
CA GLU A 428 17.21 -26.57 -19.13
C GLU A 428 17.41 -26.58 -17.62
N PRO A 429 18.63 -26.29 -17.10
CA PRO A 429 18.87 -26.24 -15.66
C PRO A 429 17.94 -25.24 -14.97
N PRO A 430 17.11 -25.68 -14.00
CA PRO A 430 16.27 -24.79 -13.22
C PRO A 430 17.07 -23.78 -12.39
N VAL A 431 16.42 -22.66 -12.01
CA VAL A 431 17.02 -21.71 -11.08
C VAL A 431 16.66 -22.11 -9.65
N LEU A 432 17.68 -22.33 -8.81
CA LEU A 432 17.50 -22.77 -7.43
C LEU A 432 17.42 -21.58 -6.47
N PHE A 433 16.36 -21.55 -5.64
CA PHE A 433 16.13 -20.56 -4.61
C PHE A 433 16.07 -21.22 -3.22
N TYR A 434 16.72 -20.60 -2.23
CA TYR A 434 16.83 -21.08 -0.86
C TYR A 434 16.48 -19.97 0.14
N GLN A 435 15.68 -20.27 1.17
CA GLN A 435 15.12 -19.25 2.05
C GLN A 435 15.48 -19.42 3.54
N GLU A 436 15.90 -20.59 3.98
CA GLU A 436 16.30 -20.87 5.35
C GLU A 436 17.80 -21.05 5.46
N ASP A 437 18.38 -20.82 6.67
CA ASP A 437 19.81 -21.04 6.93
C ASP A 437 20.23 -22.47 6.62
N ARG A 438 19.36 -23.45 6.89
CA ARG A 438 19.58 -24.88 6.55
C ARG A 438 19.77 -25.10 5.06
N THR A 439 18.87 -24.55 4.27
CA THR A 439 18.91 -24.70 2.81
C THR A 439 20.04 -23.86 2.20
N LEU A 440 20.39 -22.72 2.79
CA LEU A 440 21.56 -21.96 2.42
C LEU A 440 22.86 -22.76 2.64
N LEU A 441 23.03 -23.35 3.85
CA LEU A 441 24.19 -24.20 4.16
C LEU A 441 24.26 -25.41 3.24
N LEU A 442 23.12 -26.07 2.97
CA LEU A 442 23.07 -27.16 1.99
C LEU A 442 23.56 -26.72 0.62
N VAL A 443 23.01 -25.62 0.08
CA VAL A 443 23.40 -25.11 -1.23
C VAL A 443 24.87 -24.66 -1.24
N SER A 444 25.36 -24.09 -0.15
CA SER A 444 26.75 -23.66 -0.03
C SER A 444 27.74 -24.83 0.04
N ARG A 445 27.45 -25.85 0.84
CA ARG A 445 28.33 -27.01 1.06
C ARG A 445 28.37 -27.98 -0.11
N PHE A 446 27.24 -28.16 -0.80
CA PHE A 446 27.12 -29.04 -1.97
C PHE A 446 27.07 -28.25 -3.29
N ARG A 447 27.68 -27.05 -3.32
CA ARG A 447 27.56 -26.11 -4.45
C ARG A 447 28.02 -26.69 -5.78
N ASP A 448 29.09 -27.49 -5.77
CA ASP A 448 29.67 -28.03 -6.98
C ASP A 448 28.76 -29.09 -7.60
N GLN A 449 28.24 -30.03 -6.80
CA GLN A 449 27.27 -31.02 -7.24
C GLN A 449 25.96 -30.38 -7.73
N LEU A 450 25.47 -29.35 -7.03
CA LEU A 450 24.25 -28.66 -7.43
C LEU A 450 24.39 -27.82 -8.69
N ARG A 451 25.60 -27.30 -8.99
CA ARG A 451 25.88 -26.55 -10.22
C ARG A 451 25.79 -27.42 -11.49
N GLU A 452 25.97 -28.72 -11.37
CA GLU A 452 25.80 -29.66 -12.49
C GLU A 452 24.33 -29.70 -12.99
N ALA A 453 23.38 -29.32 -12.14
CA ALA A 453 21.96 -29.47 -12.42
C ALA A 453 21.13 -28.18 -12.27
N PHE A 454 21.69 -27.13 -11.68
CA PHE A 454 20.96 -25.87 -11.35
C PHE A 454 21.78 -24.64 -11.62
N ARG A 455 21.08 -23.55 -11.90
CA ARG A 455 21.63 -22.20 -11.88
C ARG A 455 21.28 -21.56 -10.54
N PHE A 456 22.26 -21.00 -9.83
CA PHE A 456 22.02 -20.27 -8.59
C PHE A 456 23.20 -19.34 -8.29
N ILE A 457 22.95 -18.33 -7.48
CA ILE A 457 23.99 -17.47 -6.90
C ILE A 457 23.99 -17.65 -5.39
N VAL A 458 25.16 -17.87 -4.81
CA VAL A 458 25.38 -18.03 -3.38
C VAL A 458 26.71 -17.35 -3.04
N PRO A 459 26.85 -16.68 -1.87
CA PRO A 459 28.11 -16.09 -1.46
C PRO A 459 29.24 -17.11 -1.33
N ASP A 460 30.45 -16.59 -1.13
CA ASP A 460 31.60 -17.44 -0.79
C ASP A 460 31.29 -18.38 0.37
N ALA A 461 31.86 -19.59 0.33
CA ALA A 461 31.55 -20.65 1.30
C ALA A 461 31.88 -20.25 2.74
N GLU A 462 33.06 -19.67 2.92
CA GLU A 462 33.52 -19.24 4.25
C GLU A 462 32.64 -18.08 4.75
N LEU A 463 32.25 -17.14 3.90
CA LEU A 463 31.34 -16.06 4.27
C LEU A 463 29.95 -16.57 4.68
N VAL A 464 29.44 -17.63 4.04
CA VAL A 464 28.16 -18.26 4.42
C VAL A 464 28.27 -18.86 5.83
N GLU A 465 29.31 -19.65 6.11
CA GLU A 465 29.53 -20.25 7.43
C GLU A 465 29.70 -19.16 8.51
N GLN A 466 30.45 -18.09 8.20
CA GLN A 466 30.64 -16.96 9.11
C GLN A 466 29.33 -16.17 9.34
N ALA A 467 28.48 -16.01 8.35
CA ALA A 467 27.23 -15.26 8.50
C ALA A 467 26.16 -16.03 9.26
N VAL A 468 26.13 -17.36 9.15
CA VAL A 468 25.13 -18.21 9.84
C VAL A 468 25.52 -18.48 11.30
N ASP A 469 26.82 -18.64 11.59
CA ASP A 469 27.31 -18.83 12.96
C ASP A 469 27.54 -17.47 13.63
N LYS A 470 26.84 -17.22 14.74
CA LYS A 470 26.89 -15.94 15.45
C LYS A 470 28.28 -15.61 16.03
N ALA A 471 29.03 -16.64 16.46
CA ALA A 471 30.38 -16.43 16.99
C ALA A 471 31.37 -16.08 15.85
N ARG A 472 31.31 -16.83 14.76
CA ARG A 472 32.12 -16.54 13.57
C ARG A 472 31.74 -15.20 12.93
N PHE A 473 30.46 -14.82 12.95
CA PHE A 473 30.02 -13.51 12.47
C PHE A 473 30.63 -12.37 13.30
N GLN A 474 30.69 -12.53 14.63
CA GLN A 474 31.33 -11.54 15.50
C GLN A 474 32.83 -11.40 15.19
N GLN A 475 33.54 -12.51 14.93
CA GLN A 475 34.95 -12.49 14.53
C GLN A 475 35.15 -11.82 13.16
N LEU A 476 34.27 -12.13 12.19
CA LEU A 476 34.25 -11.46 10.88
C LEU A 476 34.04 -9.95 11.03
N ALA A 477 33.09 -9.56 11.88
CA ALA A 477 32.76 -8.17 12.14
C ALA A 477 33.95 -7.40 12.73
N GLN A 478 34.65 -7.98 13.69
CA GLN A 478 35.88 -7.39 14.26
C GLN A 478 36.99 -7.25 13.21
N ARG A 479 37.24 -8.30 12.41
CA ARG A 479 38.27 -8.29 11.36
C ARG A 479 38.00 -7.25 10.27
N LEU A 480 36.75 -7.01 9.91
CA LEU A 480 36.34 -6.09 8.86
C LEU A 480 35.87 -4.73 9.41
N ASP A 481 36.05 -4.48 10.69
CA ASP A 481 35.56 -3.23 11.36
C ASP A 481 34.11 -2.91 10.98
N LEU A 482 33.21 -3.88 11.18
CA LEU A 482 31.78 -3.69 10.98
C LEU A 482 31.15 -3.12 12.28
N PRO A 483 30.14 -2.27 12.20
CA PRO A 483 29.53 -1.61 13.35
C PRO A 483 28.59 -2.54 14.14
N VAL A 484 29.12 -3.62 14.71
CA VAL A 484 28.39 -4.55 15.55
C VAL A 484 28.52 -4.16 17.02
N PRO A 485 27.49 -4.40 17.86
CA PRO A 485 27.65 -4.22 19.31
C PRO A 485 28.72 -5.17 19.86
N PRO A 486 29.52 -4.75 20.87
CA PRO A 486 30.46 -5.60 21.55
C PRO A 486 29.81 -6.88 22.09
N ALA A 487 30.49 -8.02 21.96
CA ALA A 487 29.91 -9.29 22.35
C ALA A 487 30.99 -10.29 22.78
N ARG A 488 30.58 -11.27 23.61
CA ARG A 488 31.43 -12.37 24.09
C ARG A 488 30.68 -13.68 24.07
N VAL A 489 31.34 -14.75 23.71
CA VAL A 489 30.78 -16.11 23.79
C VAL A 489 30.96 -16.65 25.20
N LEU A 490 29.90 -17.18 25.77
CA LEU A 490 29.84 -17.81 27.08
C LEU A 490 29.55 -19.30 26.93
N SER A 491 30.25 -20.10 27.70
CA SER A 491 30.05 -21.55 27.76
C SER A 491 29.47 -21.90 29.15
N PRO A 492 28.16 -22.23 29.25
CA PRO A 492 27.48 -22.45 30.52
C PRO A 492 27.86 -23.73 31.23
N ASP A 493 28.68 -24.58 30.63
CA ASP A 493 29.35 -25.75 31.25
C ASP A 493 30.45 -25.36 32.23
N ARG A 494 30.86 -24.09 32.25
CA ARG A 494 31.84 -23.49 33.14
C ARG A 494 31.17 -22.64 34.21
N LEU A 495 31.93 -22.22 35.23
CA LEU A 495 31.47 -21.21 36.20
C LEU A 495 31.16 -19.87 35.52
N PRO A 496 30.21 -19.10 36.07
CA PRO A 496 29.92 -17.77 35.55
C PRO A 496 31.20 -16.93 35.64
N PRO A 497 31.53 -16.15 34.59
CA PRO A 497 32.71 -15.27 34.60
C PRO A 497 32.55 -14.18 35.69
N SER A 498 33.69 -13.78 36.29
CA SER A 498 33.70 -12.68 37.24
C SER A 498 33.45 -11.32 36.56
N ASP A 499 33.96 -11.16 35.35
CA ASP A 499 33.80 -9.98 34.50
C ASP A 499 33.70 -10.42 33.03
N LEU A 500 32.94 -9.66 32.25
CA LEU A 500 32.75 -9.87 30.81
C LEU A 500 33.49 -8.87 29.95
N GLY A 501 33.92 -7.72 30.49
CA GLY A 501 34.42 -6.59 29.71
C GLY A 501 33.38 -6.01 28.79
N LEU A 502 32.08 -6.10 29.12
CA LEU A 502 30.93 -5.61 28.38
C LEU A 502 30.07 -4.69 29.25
N ALA A 503 29.49 -3.67 28.63
CA ALA A 503 28.56 -2.75 29.32
C ALA A 503 27.15 -3.36 29.41
N PHE A 504 26.59 -3.37 30.63
CA PHE A 504 25.18 -3.78 30.84
C PHE A 504 24.22 -2.66 30.46
N PRO A 505 22.99 -3.02 30.02
CA PRO A 505 22.39 -4.37 29.95
C PRO A 505 22.90 -5.18 28.77
N LEU A 506 22.84 -6.51 28.88
CA LEU A 506 23.25 -7.45 27.85
C LEU A 506 22.06 -8.23 27.27
N VAL A 507 22.17 -8.61 26.00
CA VAL A 507 21.29 -9.57 25.33
C VAL A 507 22.01 -10.91 25.24
N LEU A 508 21.37 -11.96 25.73
CA LEU A 508 21.86 -13.34 25.66
C LEU A 508 21.15 -14.09 24.53
N LYS A 509 21.92 -14.59 23.58
CA LYS A 509 21.43 -15.33 22.40
C LYS A 509 22.11 -16.70 22.33
N PRO A 510 21.38 -17.82 22.25
CA PRO A 510 22.05 -19.11 22.02
C PRO A 510 22.68 -19.09 20.61
N LEU A 511 23.89 -19.61 20.46
CA LEU A 511 24.54 -19.75 19.16
C LEU A 511 23.66 -20.57 18.22
N VAL A 512 23.16 -21.71 18.73
CA VAL A 512 22.17 -22.55 18.04
C VAL A 512 20.92 -22.61 18.90
N ARG A 513 19.78 -22.20 18.37
CA ARG A 513 18.51 -22.25 19.10
C ARG A 513 17.91 -23.65 19.00
N ILE A 514 17.84 -24.33 20.14
CA ILE A 514 17.11 -25.60 20.35
C ILE A 514 15.91 -25.27 21.25
N PRO A 515 14.67 -25.11 20.72
CA PRO A 515 13.54 -24.60 21.49
C PRO A 515 13.30 -25.29 22.81
N PRO A 516 13.26 -26.65 22.92
CA PRO A 516 13.02 -27.33 24.18
C PRO A 516 14.07 -27.03 25.25
N ARG A 517 15.29 -26.71 24.86
CA ARG A 517 16.40 -26.38 25.79
C ARG A 517 16.47 -24.89 26.10
N TRP A 518 16.06 -24.03 25.16
CA TRP A 518 16.13 -22.57 25.30
C TRP A 518 14.87 -21.94 25.95
N GLU A 519 13.67 -22.46 25.67
CA GLU A 519 12.41 -21.91 26.19
C GLU A 519 12.35 -21.84 27.74
N PRO A 520 12.91 -22.77 28.52
CA PRO A 520 12.99 -22.62 29.99
C PRO A 520 13.83 -21.43 30.46
N VAL A 521 14.75 -20.92 29.60
CA VAL A 521 15.62 -19.78 29.89
C VAL A 521 14.94 -18.47 29.54
N ALA A 522 14.36 -18.38 28.33
CA ALA A 522 13.92 -17.12 27.71
C ALA A 522 12.45 -17.09 27.26
N GLY A 523 11.67 -18.13 27.61
CA GLY A 523 10.31 -18.30 27.09
C GLY A 523 10.33 -18.45 25.56
N PRO A 524 9.27 -18.05 24.84
CA PRO A 524 9.15 -18.22 23.37
C PRO A 524 10.08 -17.30 22.58
N GLY A 525 10.82 -16.38 23.24
CA GLY A 525 11.73 -15.42 22.60
C GLY A 525 12.98 -16.08 22.02
N LYS A 526 13.62 -15.39 21.07
CA LYS A 526 14.90 -15.81 20.47
C LYS A 526 16.10 -15.47 21.36
N ALA A 527 15.92 -14.56 22.30
CA ALA A 527 16.92 -14.04 23.20
C ALA A 527 16.27 -13.64 24.53
N THR A 528 17.08 -13.39 25.54
CA THR A 528 16.68 -12.74 26.79
C THR A 528 17.68 -11.64 27.14
N SER A 529 17.31 -10.70 28.00
CA SER A 529 18.22 -9.65 28.47
C SER A 529 18.49 -9.80 29.97
N VAL A 530 19.66 -9.29 30.37
CA VAL A 530 20.07 -9.19 31.78
C VAL A 530 20.59 -7.76 32.01
N ALA A 531 20.13 -7.15 33.09
CA ALA A 531 20.47 -5.75 33.40
C ALA A 531 21.78 -5.62 34.20
N SER A 532 22.27 -6.72 34.82
CA SER A 532 23.46 -6.68 35.63
C SER A 532 24.15 -8.06 35.70
N MET A 533 25.39 -8.05 36.22
CA MET A 533 26.13 -9.28 36.52
C MET A 533 25.39 -10.15 37.58
N ALA A 534 24.68 -9.54 38.51
CA ALA A 534 23.89 -10.26 39.50
C ALA A 534 22.75 -11.04 38.84
N GLU A 535 22.02 -10.42 37.89
CA GLU A 535 20.99 -11.11 37.13
C GLU A 535 21.55 -12.23 36.26
N LEU A 536 22.71 -12.02 35.64
CA LEU A 536 23.38 -13.04 34.85
C LEU A 536 23.72 -14.26 35.73
N ARG A 537 24.26 -14.01 36.91
CA ARG A 537 24.56 -15.10 37.87
C ARG A 537 23.30 -15.81 38.34
N ALA A 538 22.22 -15.09 38.61
CA ALA A 538 20.93 -15.69 38.96
C ALA A 538 20.32 -16.56 37.85
N LEU A 539 20.56 -16.17 36.57
CA LEU A 539 20.11 -16.93 35.41
C LEU A 539 21.02 -18.12 35.08
N TRP A 540 22.28 -18.14 35.57
CA TRP A 540 23.31 -19.10 35.21
C TRP A 540 22.92 -20.57 35.44
N PRO A 541 22.24 -20.95 36.51
CA PRO A 541 21.79 -22.37 36.71
C PRO A 541 20.88 -22.85 35.57
N LYS A 542 19.97 -21.96 35.07
CA LYS A 542 19.11 -22.30 33.92
C LYS A 542 19.90 -22.42 32.63
N LEU A 543 20.90 -21.55 32.43
CA LEU A 543 21.79 -21.59 31.27
C LEU A 543 22.64 -22.90 31.30
N SER A 544 23.14 -23.30 32.46
CA SER A 544 23.89 -24.54 32.64
C SER A 544 23.04 -25.79 32.32
N VAL A 545 21.77 -25.82 32.78
CA VAL A 545 20.84 -26.90 32.43
C VAL A 545 20.54 -26.91 30.94
N ALA A 546 20.35 -25.75 30.33
CA ALA A 546 20.16 -25.64 28.88
C ALA A 546 21.39 -26.12 28.11
N ASN A 547 22.58 -25.95 28.67
CA ASN A 547 23.88 -26.35 28.11
C ASN A 547 24.01 -25.99 26.62
N LEU A 548 23.74 -24.73 26.32
CA LEU A 548 23.87 -24.14 24.97
C LEU A 548 24.92 -23.04 25.02
N PRO A 549 25.92 -22.98 24.12
CA PRO A 549 26.80 -21.83 24.00
C PRO A 549 26.00 -20.56 23.71
N ILE A 550 26.34 -19.46 24.39
CA ILE A 550 25.59 -18.22 24.42
C ILE A 550 26.47 -17.08 23.84
N LEU A 551 25.92 -16.26 22.97
CA LEU A 551 26.47 -14.96 22.68
C LEU A 551 25.87 -13.94 23.65
N ALA A 552 26.68 -13.37 24.54
CA ALA A 552 26.34 -12.21 25.33
C ALA A 552 26.78 -10.97 24.56
N GLN A 553 25.84 -10.08 24.29
CA GLN A 553 26.06 -8.89 23.45
C GLN A 553 25.48 -7.65 24.14
N GLU A 554 26.17 -6.51 24.07
CA GLU A 554 25.65 -5.26 24.59
C GLU A 554 24.30 -4.91 23.95
N LEU A 555 23.35 -4.53 24.79
CA LEU A 555 22.00 -4.16 24.35
C LEU A 555 22.00 -2.77 23.76
N ILE A 556 21.66 -2.64 22.49
CA ILE A 556 21.34 -1.33 21.92
C ILE A 556 19.93 -0.94 22.40
N PRO A 557 19.78 0.20 23.12
CA PRO A 557 18.49 0.64 23.64
C PRO A 557 17.44 0.88 22.54
N GLY A 558 16.17 0.80 22.93
CA GLY A 558 15.04 1.05 22.04
C GLY A 558 14.24 -0.19 21.68
N PRO A 559 12.97 -0.01 21.25
CA PRO A 559 12.07 -1.11 20.89
C PRO A 559 12.50 -1.81 19.59
N GLU A 560 11.85 -2.92 19.26
CA GLU A 560 12.07 -3.66 18.00
C GLU A 560 11.70 -2.83 16.74
N THR A 561 10.88 -1.77 16.88
CA THR A 561 10.54 -0.84 15.81
C THR A 561 11.71 0.07 15.37
N CYS A 562 12.79 0.13 16.20
CA CYS A 562 14.06 0.78 15.83
C CYS A 562 14.95 -0.12 14.96
N ILE A 563 14.49 -1.33 14.59
CA ILE A 563 15.20 -2.22 13.69
C ILE A 563 14.82 -1.89 12.26
N GLU A 564 15.82 -1.46 11.50
CA GLU A 564 15.75 -1.14 10.09
C GLU A 564 16.54 -2.20 9.30
N SER A 565 15.99 -2.60 8.16
CA SER A 565 16.59 -3.65 7.33
C SER A 565 16.97 -3.10 5.96
N TYR A 566 18.13 -3.50 5.48
CA TYR A 566 18.60 -3.26 4.12
C TYR A 566 18.61 -4.56 3.35
N HIS A 567 18.02 -4.57 2.18
CA HIS A 567 17.93 -5.71 1.28
C HIS A 567 18.57 -5.40 -0.05
N ALA A 568 19.42 -6.28 -0.56
CA ALA A 568 20.08 -6.10 -1.83
C ALA A 568 20.31 -7.42 -2.58
N TYR A 569 20.36 -7.33 -3.90
CA TYR A 569 20.94 -8.33 -4.77
C TYR A 569 22.22 -7.78 -5.36
N VAL A 570 23.33 -8.48 -5.12
CA VAL A 570 24.69 -8.20 -5.65
C VAL A 570 25.04 -9.29 -6.65
N ASP A 571 25.35 -8.90 -7.88
CA ASP A 571 25.70 -9.83 -8.94
C ASP A 571 27.12 -10.43 -8.77
N GLU A 572 27.51 -11.35 -9.64
CA GLU A 572 28.83 -11.99 -9.62
C GLU A 572 29.99 -11.00 -9.81
N ARG A 573 29.74 -9.85 -10.46
CA ARG A 573 30.71 -8.78 -10.64
C ARG A 573 30.82 -7.84 -9.46
N GLY A 574 29.91 -7.94 -8.47
CA GLY A 574 29.85 -7.07 -7.29
C GLY A 574 29.02 -5.81 -7.46
N HIS A 575 28.21 -5.72 -8.50
CA HIS A 575 27.31 -4.61 -8.68
C HIS A 575 25.97 -4.86 -7.97
N ILE A 576 25.45 -3.85 -7.29
CA ILE A 576 24.10 -3.91 -6.71
C ILE A 576 23.09 -3.72 -7.84
N VAL A 577 22.35 -4.77 -8.14
CA VAL A 577 21.35 -4.81 -9.22
C VAL A 577 20.01 -4.27 -8.77
N GLY A 578 19.66 -4.50 -7.49
CA GLY A 578 18.44 -3.98 -6.88
C GLY A 578 18.57 -3.96 -5.37
N GLU A 579 17.88 -3.00 -4.73
CA GLU A 579 17.93 -2.82 -3.29
C GLU A 579 16.72 -2.09 -2.76
N PHE A 580 16.39 -2.30 -1.49
CA PHE A 580 15.38 -1.53 -0.76
C PHE A 580 15.64 -1.54 0.74
N THR A 581 15.04 -0.61 1.46
CA THR A 581 15.05 -0.54 2.92
C THR A 581 13.66 -0.75 3.50
N GLY A 582 13.60 -1.17 4.75
CA GLY A 582 12.35 -1.33 5.48
C GLY A 582 12.57 -1.35 6.98
N LYS A 583 11.48 -1.34 7.73
CA LYS A 583 11.48 -1.37 9.20
C LYS A 583 10.44 -2.33 9.74
N LYS A 584 10.66 -2.81 10.95
CA LYS A 584 9.69 -3.64 11.67
C LYS A 584 8.59 -2.75 12.26
N ILE A 585 7.32 -3.17 12.11
CA ILE A 585 6.17 -2.54 12.77
C ILE A 585 5.84 -3.29 14.07
N ARG A 586 5.78 -4.63 14.02
CA ARG A 586 5.48 -5.49 15.17
C ARG A 586 6.22 -6.82 15.10
N THR A 587 6.47 -7.36 16.29
CA THR A 587 7.05 -8.69 16.49
C THR A 587 6.23 -9.49 17.50
N LEU A 588 6.31 -10.82 17.47
CA LEU A 588 5.70 -11.70 18.48
C LEU A 588 6.71 -12.77 18.90
N PRO A 589 7.11 -12.82 20.19
CA PRO A 589 6.88 -11.83 21.26
C PRO A 589 7.32 -10.41 20.92
N ALA A 590 6.87 -9.41 21.69
CA ALA A 590 7.20 -7.99 21.44
C ALA A 590 8.72 -7.74 21.46
N ALA A 591 9.44 -8.36 22.40
CA ALA A 591 10.89 -8.36 22.46
C ALA A 591 11.44 -9.66 21.85
N TYR A 592 12.46 -9.54 21.01
CA TYR A 592 13.21 -10.65 20.39
C TYR A 592 12.35 -11.67 19.62
N GLY A 593 11.15 -11.27 19.19
CA GLY A 593 10.21 -12.12 18.46
C GLY A 593 10.42 -12.17 16.97
N ASP A 594 9.58 -12.99 16.31
CA ASP A 594 9.45 -13.00 14.86
C ASP A 594 8.70 -11.77 14.36
N SER A 595 9.12 -11.23 13.23
CA SER A 595 8.40 -10.13 12.58
C SER A 595 7.00 -10.59 12.14
N THR A 596 5.98 -9.86 12.58
CA THR A 596 4.58 -10.10 12.20
C THR A 596 4.02 -9.03 11.31
N ALA A 597 4.59 -7.81 11.35
CA ALA A 597 4.26 -6.69 10.50
C ALA A 597 5.51 -5.90 10.12
N LEU A 598 5.59 -5.48 8.86
CA LEU A 598 6.73 -4.85 8.21
C LEU A 598 6.28 -3.70 7.33
N GLU A 599 7.18 -2.74 7.07
CA GLU A 599 6.95 -1.61 6.18
C GLU A 599 8.21 -1.29 5.37
N THR A 600 8.07 -0.98 4.08
CA THR A 600 9.18 -0.42 3.29
C THR A 600 9.43 1.03 3.71
N SER A 601 10.68 1.43 3.75
CA SER A 601 11.11 2.78 4.13
C SER A 601 12.00 3.41 3.05
N ASP A 602 12.18 4.71 3.12
CA ASP A 602 13.25 5.42 2.40
C ASP A 602 14.26 5.92 3.43
N ALA A 603 15.27 5.10 3.72
CA ALA A 603 16.32 5.36 4.70
C ALA A 603 17.69 5.42 3.98
N PRO A 604 18.11 6.61 3.52
CA PRO A 604 19.33 6.75 2.72
C PRO A 604 20.60 6.41 3.49
N ASP A 605 20.66 6.66 4.80
CA ASP A 605 21.78 6.31 5.67
C ASP A 605 21.92 4.79 5.85
N VAL A 606 20.81 4.08 6.07
CA VAL A 606 20.78 2.59 6.11
C VAL A 606 21.24 2.01 4.78
N ARG A 607 20.81 2.59 3.67
CA ARG A 607 21.21 2.18 2.31
C ARG A 607 22.70 2.41 2.09
N ALA A 608 23.22 3.58 2.44
CA ALA A 608 24.62 3.92 2.27
C ALA A 608 25.53 2.99 3.10
N LEU A 609 25.18 2.76 4.37
CA LEU A 609 25.90 1.85 5.25
C LEU A 609 25.83 0.42 4.70
N GLY A 610 24.64 -0.05 4.33
CA GLY A 610 24.45 -1.40 3.78
C GLY A 610 25.31 -1.65 2.54
N ARG A 611 25.36 -0.72 1.60
CA ARG A 611 26.22 -0.79 0.41
C ARG A 611 27.71 -0.89 0.80
N THR A 612 28.16 -0.07 1.75
CA THR A 612 29.55 -0.05 2.23
C THR A 612 29.92 -1.39 2.84
N LEU A 613 29.05 -1.96 3.69
CA LEU A 613 29.31 -3.24 4.35
C LEU A 613 29.35 -4.41 3.36
N LEU A 614 28.41 -4.47 2.40
CA LEU A 614 28.44 -5.52 1.36
C LEU A 614 29.72 -5.43 0.49
N LYS A 615 30.16 -4.22 0.20
CA LYS A 615 31.44 -4.02 -0.54
C LYS A 615 32.64 -4.49 0.28
N ARG A 616 32.74 -4.16 1.58
CA ARG A 616 33.80 -4.61 2.49
C ARG A 616 33.85 -6.15 2.57
N MET A 617 32.71 -6.79 2.63
CA MET A 617 32.59 -8.25 2.67
C MET A 617 32.78 -8.93 1.30
N LYS A 618 33.01 -8.18 0.22
CA LYS A 618 33.09 -8.69 -1.17
C LYS A 618 31.86 -9.58 -1.49
N PHE A 619 30.70 -9.19 -0.97
CA PHE A 619 29.49 -9.99 -1.01
C PHE A 619 28.98 -10.25 -2.43
N ARG A 620 28.41 -11.43 -2.65
CA ARG A 620 27.71 -11.85 -3.86
C ARG A 620 26.39 -12.54 -3.48
N GLY A 621 25.33 -12.37 -4.28
CA GLY A 621 24.04 -12.99 -4.02
C GLY A 621 23.06 -12.05 -3.35
N VAL A 622 22.11 -12.61 -2.62
CA VAL A 622 21.03 -11.86 -1.96
C VAL A 622 21.34 -11.67 -0.48
N ALA A 623 21.32 -10.43 -0.03
CA ALA A 623 21.59 -10.05 1.36
C ALA A 623 20.41 -9.38 2.03
N LYS A 624 20.28 -9.65 3.33
CA LYS A 624 19.51 -8.83 4.28
C LYS A 624 20.43 -8.48 5.44
N LEU A 625 20.61 -7.19 5.70
CA LEU A 625 21.29 -6.68 6.90
C LEU A 625 20.26 -6.05 7.82
N ASP A 626 20.23 -6.48 9.07
CA ASP A 626 19.38 -5.87 10.10
C ASP A 626 20.23 -4.94 10.97
N PHE A 627 19.82 -3.68 11.02
CA PHE A 627 20.42 -2.66 11.86
C PHE A 627 19.48 -2.27 12.99
N LYS A 628 20.02 -1.97 14.16
CA LYS A 628 19.28 -1.26 15.21
C LYS A 628 19.81 0.14 15.38
N ARG A 629 18.92 1.12 15.32
CA ARG A 629 19.28 2.52 15.54
C ARG A 629 19.32 2.81 17.03
N GLY A 630 20.47 3.24 17.52
CA GLY A 630 20.65 3.67 18.89
C GLY A 630 20.02 5.05 19.18
N PRO A 631 19.90 5.45 20.46
CA PRO A 631 19.41 6.77 20.85
C PRO A 631 20.25 7.91 20.30
N ASP A 632 21.54 7.67 20.05
CA ASP A 632 22.50 8.60 19.43
C ASP A 632 22.36 8.71 17.90
N GLY A 633 21.40 7.97 17.31
CA GLY A 633 21.16 7.92 15.87
C GLY A 633 22.10 6.96 15.12
N ARG A 634 23.11 6.38 15.77
CA ARG A 634 24.04 5.43 15.14
C ARG A 634 23.34 4.12 14.80
N LEU A 635 23.74 3.53 13.67
CA LEU A 635 23.27 2.23 13.21
C LEU A 635 24.23 1.14 13.64
N HIS A 636 23.72 0.15 14.37
CA HIS A 636 24.46 -1.03 14.79
C HIS A 636 24.00 -2.26 14.00
N LEU A 637 24.90 -2.96 13.33
CA LEU A 637 24.60 -4.17 12.59
C LEU A 637 24.34 -5.32 13.57
N LEU A 638 23.14 -5.90 13.51
CA LEU A 638 22.73 -7.00 14.38
C LEU A 638 23.00 -8.37 13.74
N GLU A 639 22.72 -8.50 12.43
CA GLU A 639 22.88 -9.75 11.68
C GLU A 639 22.97 -9.51 10.17
N LEU A 640 23.62 -10.45 9.48
CA LEU A 640 23.62 -10.61 8.03
C LEU A 640 22.90 -11.92 7.70
N ASN A 641 21.88 -11.86 6.83
CA ASN A 641 21.18 -13.02 6.30
C ASN A 641 21.44 -13.15 4.80
N PRO A 642 22.40 -13.99 4.34
CA PRO A 642 22.79 -14.11 2.93
C PRO A 642 21.87 -15.07 2.17
N ARG A 643 20.58 -14.85 2.23
CA ARG A 643 19.54 -15.70 1.65
C ARG A 643 18.26 -14.95 1.33
N PHE A 644 17.38 -15.59 0.54
CA PHE A 644 16.04 -15.10 0.35
C PHE A 644 15.24 -15.13 1.66
N ASN A 645 14.23 -14.28 1.78
CA ASN A 645 13.45 -14.11 3.00
C ASN A 645 12.05 -13.56 2.71
N LEU A 646 11.21 -13.48 3.72
CA LEU A 646 9.81 -13.04 3.63
C LEU A 646 9.63 -11.58 3.12
N TRP A 647 10.63 -10.71 3.30
CA TRP A 647 10.58 -9.33 2.84
C TRP A 647 10.55 -9.20 1.31
N HIS A 648 10.98 -10.22 0.56
CA HIS A 648 11.05 -10.17 -0.90
C HIS A 648 9.67 -10.07 -1.55
N HIS A 649 8.62 -10.61 -0.91
CA HIS A 649 7.24 -10.37 -1.37
C HIS A 649 6.84 -8.90 -1.21
N LEU A 650 7.15 -8.30 -0.06
CA LEU A 650 6.91 -6.87 0.18
C LEU A 650 7.72 -6.00 -0.79
N GLY A 651 9.02 -6.26 -0.95
CA GLY A 651 9.87 -5.55 -1.91
C GLY A 651 9.36 -5.65 -3.35
N ALA A 652 8.91 -6.83 -3.76
CA ALA A 652 8.34 -7.06 -5.09
C ALA A 652 7.06 -6.25 -5.33
N VAL A 653 6.17 -6.17 -4.32
CA VAL A 653 4.94 -5.36 -4.37
C VAL A 653 5.28 -3.86 -4.37
N ALA A 654 6.31 -3.46 -3.63
CA ALA A 654 6.81 -2.08 -3.58
C ALA A 654 7.62 -1.66 -4.83
N GLY A 655 7.86 -2.57 -5.79
CA GLY A 655 8.50 -2.27 -7.07
C GLY A 655 9.91 -2.80 -7.26
N VAL A 656 10.52 -3.42 -6.25
CA VAL A 656 11.86 -4.04 -6.34
C VAL A 656 11.75 -5.55 -6.07
N ASN A 657 11.67 -6.33 -7.12
CA ASN A 657 11.53 -7.79 -7.04
C ASN A 657 12.89 -8.47 -7.15
N LEU A 658 13.61 -8.60 -6.02
CA LEU A 658 14.95 -9.20 -5.99
C LEU A 658 14.96 -10.64 -6.51
N PRO A 659 14.03 -11.55 -6.15
CA PRO A 659 13.97 -12.88 -6.74
C PRO A 659 13.88 -12.89 -8.27
N ALA A 660 13.08 -12.00 -8.85
CA ALA A 660 12.95 -11.90 -10.30
C ALA A 660 14.20 -11.35 -10.98
N LEU A 661 14.93 -10.45 -10.32
CA LEU A 661 16.23 -9.93 -10.81
C LEU A 661 17.29 -11.04 -10.83
N VAL A 662 17.38 -11.82 -9.74
CA VAL A 662 18.28 -12.99 -9.67
C VAL A 662 17.92 -14.01 -10.75
N TYR A 663 16.65 -14.35 -10.89
CA TYR A 663 16.21 -15.27 -11.94
C TYR A 663 16.59 -14.75 -13.32
N GLY A 664 16.31 -13.49 -13.62
CA GLY A 664 16.60 -12.88 -14.91
C GLY A 664 18.09 -12.93 -15.26
N ASP A 665 18.96 -12.58 -14.31
CA ASP A 665 20.41 -12.64 -14.52
C ASP A 665 20.89 -14.07 -14.80
N LEU A 666 20.40 -15.05 -14.02
CA LEU A 666 20.84 -16.44 -14.17
C LEU A 666 20.32 -17.12 -15.45
N VAL A 667 19.24 -16.62 -16.05
CA VAL A 667 18.74 -17.12 -17.34
C VAL A 667 19.10 -16.21 -18.51
N GLY A 668 19.90 -15.17 -18.29
CA GLY A 668 20.39 -14.28 -19.34
C GLY A 668 19.37 -13.26 -19.86
N TRP A 669 18.38 -12.86 -19.05
CA TRP A 669 17.43 -11.81 -19.45
C TRP A 669 18.08 -10.42 -19.39
N PRO A 670 17.66 -9.50 -20.27
CA PRO A 670 18.06 -8.11 -20.14
C PRO A 670 17.66 -7.54 -18.78
N ARG A 671 18.59 -6.91 -18.08
CA ARG A 671 18.30 -6.28 -16.77
C ARG A 671 17.28 -5.14 -16.94
N PRO A 672 16.18 -5.15 -16.20
CA PRO A 672 15.27 -4.01 -16.19
C PRO A 672 15.91 -2.84 -15.45
N ILE A 673 15.50 -1.61 -15.80
CA ILE A 673 15.84 -0.45 -14.99
C ILE A 673 15.06 -0.58 -13.67
N VAL A 674 15.77 -0.81 -12.58
CA VAL A 674 15.16 -0.95 -11.25
C VAL A 674 14.91 0.45 -10.67
N ALA A 675 13.65 0.79 -10.47
CA ALA A 675 13.29 2.00 -9.75
C ALA A 675 13.50 1.81 -8.24
N GLN A 676 13.65 2.90 -7.49
CA GLN A 676 13.64 2.86 -6.04
C GLN A 676 12.31 2.27 -5.54
N ALA A 677 12.36 1.41 -4.53
CA ALA A 677 11.16 0.85 -3.90
C ALA A 677 10.26 1.97 -3.35
N GLN A 678 8.96 1.81 -3.48
CA GLN A 678 8.01 2.73 -2.86
C GLN A 678 8.03 2.52 -1.35
N SER A 679 8.21 3.61 -0.59
CA SER A 679 8.14 3.59 0.88
C SER A 679 6.70 3.58 1.38
N GLY A 680 6.48 3.07 2.60
CA GLY A 680 5.17 3.01 3.23
C GLY A 680 4.30 1.83 2.81
N PHE A 681 4.81 0.90 2.00
CA PHE A 681 4.14 -0.36 1.67
C PHE A 681 4.24 -1.30 2.86
N GLN A 682 3.12 -1.93 3.23
CA GLN A 682 3.00 -2.73 4.43
C GLN A 682 2.74 -4.21 4.14
N TRP A 683 3.31 -5.05 4.97
CA TRP A 683 3.11 -6.50 4.97
C TRP A 683 2.77 -6.99 6.36
N CYS A 684 1.89 -7.98 6.45
CA CYS A 684 1.63 -8.66 7.72
C CYS A 684 1.44 -10.17 7.58
N LYS A 685 1.64 -10.87 8.72
CA LYS A 685 1.27 -12.27 8.94
C LYS A 685 -0.05 -12.29 9.73
N PRO A 686 -1.25 -12.28 9.10
CA PRO A 686 -2.49 -11.84 9.73
C PRO A 686 -2.77 -12.46 11.09
N TRP A 687 -2.69 -13.78 11.22
CA TRP A 687 -3.00 -14.48 12.48
C TRP A 687 -1.98 -14.20 13.58
N LYS A 688 -0.69 -14.20 13.24
CA LYS A 688 0.37 -13.89 14.21
C LYS A 688 0.36 -12.41 14.57
N ASP A 689 0.07 -11.53 13.60
CA ASP A 689 0.04 -10.10 13.83
C ASP A 689 -1.19 -9.64 14.63
N ALA A 690 -2.33 -10.31 14.48
CA ALA A 690 -3.48 -10.11 15.36
C ALA A 690 -3.14 -10.37 16.83
N ALA A 691 -2.38 -11.46 17.10
CA ALA A 691 -1.91 -11.77 18.44
C ALA A 691 -0.87 -10.74 18.94
N ALA A 692 0.05 -10.31 18.07
CA ALA A 692 1.03 -9.26 18.39
C ALA A 692 0.36 -7.93 18.69
N ALA A 693 -0.64 -7.53 17.89
CA ALA A 693 -1.40 -6.31 18.10
C ALA A 693 -2.17 -6.32 19.43
N ARG A 694 -2.80 -7.46 19.79
CA ARG A 694 -3.45 -7.62 21.10
C ARG A 694 -2.45 -7.51 22.26
N ALA A 695 -1.29 -8.17 22.12
CA ALA A 695 -0.22 -8.08 23.13
C ALA A 695 0.31 -6.64 23.28
N ALA A 696 0.25 -5.84 22.23
CA ALA A 696 0.61 -4.41 22.23
C ALA A 696 -0.57 -3.49 22.64
N GLY A 697 -1.70 -4.01 23.13
CA GLY A 697 -2.84 -3.24 23.61
C GLY A 697 -3.83 -2.76 22.51
N PHE A 698 -3.65 -3.16 21.26
CA PHE A 698 -4.60 -2.80 20.20
C PHE A 698 -5.84 -3.73 20.22
N SER A 699 -7.01 -3.14 20.03
CA SER A 699 -8.23 -3.94 19.80
C SER A 699 -8.20 -4.56 18.41
N LEU A 700 -8.82 -5.75 18.26
CA LEU A 700 -8.94 -6.37 16.93
C LEU A 700 -9.74 -5.51 15.95
N VAL A 701 -10.68 -4.72 16.47
CA VAL A 701 -11.49 -3.79 15.65
C VAL A 701 -10.64 -2.66 15.07
N SER A 702 -9.66 -2.13 15.83
CA SER A 702 -8.73 -1.11 15.34
C SER A 702 -7.64 -1.70 14.45
N TRP A 703 -7.20 -2.93 14.71
CA TRP A 703 -6.17 -3.64 13.95
C TRP A 703 -6.66 -4.10 12.56
N MET A 704 -7.89 -4.62 12.48
CA MET A 704 -8.40 -5.24 11.25
C MET A 704 -8.43 -4.32 10.03
N PRO A 705 -8.86 -3.03 10.11
CA PRO A 705 -8.79 -2.12 8.98
C PRO A 705 -7.36 -1.88 8.48
N TRP A 706 -6.38 -1.85 9.38
CA TRP A 706 -4.97 -1.74 9.02
C TRP A 706 -4.48 -3.01 8.30
N ALA A 707 -4.75 -4.19 8.85
CA ALA A 707 -4.34 -5.46 8.25
C ALA A 707 -4.97 -5.70 6.88
N LEU A 708 -6.22 -5.24 6.67
CA LEU A 708 -6.88 -5.30 5.36
C LEU A 708 -6.22 -4.38 4.32
N ARG A 709 -5.65 -3.26 4.74
CA ARG A 709 -4.97 -2.29 3.85
C ARG A 709 -3.56 -2.70 3.48
N CYS A 710 -2.88 -3.56 4.26
CA CYS A 710 -1.53 -4.03 3.91
C CYS A 710 -1.50 -4.51 2.45
N GLU A 711 -0.52 -4.05 1.68
CA GLU A 711 -0.35 -4.37 0.26
C GLU A 711 0.05 -5.83 0.05
N ALA A 712 0.79 -6.39 0.99
CA ALA A 712 1.19 -7.79 0.99
C ALA A 712 0.79 -8.49 2.30
N LYS A 713 0.41 -9.77 2.23
CA LYS A 713 0.04 -10.59 3.39
C LYS A 713 0.59 -12.00 3.21
N SER A 714 1.27 -12.53 4.24
CA SER A 714 1.74 -13.90 4.21
C SER A 714 0.58 -14.89 4.44
N GLY A 715 0.52 -15.92 3.61
CA GLY A 715 -0.47 -16.99 3.73
C GLY A 715 -1.90 -16.61 3.32
N VAL A 716 -2.21 -15.34 3.14
CA VAL A 716 -3.54 -14.86 2.75
C VAL A 716 -3.40 -13.91 1.55
N ALA A 717 -3.90 -14.32 0.39
CA ALA A 717 -4.01 -13.44 -0.77
C ALA A 717 -5.33 -13.70 -1.47
N TRP A 718 -6.00 -12.64 -1.86
CA TRP A 718 -7.30 -12.73 -2.52
C TRP A 718 -7.22 -13.40 -3.90
N ASP A 719 -6.08 -13.25 -4.54
CA ASP A 719 -5.79 -13.83 -5.84
C ASP A 719 -5.13 -15.24 -5.75
N ASP A 720 -4.85 -15.72 -4.52
CA ASP A 720 -4.29 -17.03 -4.22
C ASP A 720 -4.86 -17.54 -2.88
N PRO A 721 -6.19 -17.84 -2.79
CA PRO A 721 -6.86 -18.18 -1.54
C PRO A 721 -6.66 -19.63 -1.09
N ILE A 722 -6.37 -20.56 -2.03
CA ILE A 722 -6.29 -22.00 -1.75
C ILE A 722 -5.26 -22.34 -0.67
N PRO A 723 -4.07 -21.70 -0.57
CA PRO A 723 -3.12 -21.98 0.50
C PRO A 723 -3.68 -21.87 1.91
N LEU A 724 -4.63 -20.96 2.13
CA LEU A 724 -5.27 -20.77 3.43
C LEU A 724 -6.14 -21.98 3.80
N PHE A 725 -6.97 -22.44 2.87
CA PHE A 725 -7.91 -23.54 3.08
C PHE A 725 -7.22 -24.90 3.05
N GLY A 726 -6.31 -25.11 2.10
CA GLY A 726 -5.57 -26.36 1.94
C GLY A 726 -4.74 -26.72 3.17
N ALA A 727 -4.04 -25.75 3.75
CA ALA A 727 -3.28 -25.95 4.98
C ALA A 727 -4.17 -26.22 6.22
N ALA A 728 -5.37 -25.62 6.25
CA ALA A 728 -6.35 -25.85 7.33
C ALA A 728 -6.98 -27.24 7.23
N LEU A 729 -7.40 -27.64 6.03
CA LEU A 729 -7.95 -28.97 5.77
C LEU A 729 -6.94 -30.07 6.08
N TRP A 730 -5.70 -29.93 5.62
CA TRP A 730 -4.64 -30.91 5.92
C TRP A 730 -4.40 -31.07 7.43
N ARG A 731 -4.36 -29.97 8.18
CA ARG A 731 -4.23 -30.01 9.65
C ARG A 731 -5.43 -30.66 10.33
N GLY A 732 -6.64 -30.42 9.81
CA GLY A 732 -7.87 -31.06 10.31
C GLY A 732 -7.85 -32.58 10.11
N MET A 733 -7.48 -33.04 8.91
CA MET A 733 -7.41 -34.44 8.57
C MET A 733 -6.34 -35.21 9.38
N ASN A 734 -5.17 -34.57 9.65
CA ASN A 734 -4.08 -35.23 10.38
C ASN A 734 -4.20 -35.13 11.91
N ARG A 735 -5.06 -34.23 12.44
CA ARG A 735 -5.42 -34.28 13.88
C ARG A 735 -6.22 -35.52 14.29
N VAL A 736 -6.93 -36.12 13.36
CA VAL A 736 -7.72 -37.33 13.58
C VAL A 736 -6.84 -38.59 13.60
N GLN A 737 -5.60 -38.53 13.10
CA GLN A 737 -4.68 -39.67 13.02
C GLN A 737 -3.55 -39.69 14.05
N GLN A 738 -3.45 -38.71 14.95
CA GLN A 738 -2.54 -38.79 16.08
C GLN A 738 -3.29 -39.40 17.30
N PRO A 739 -2.98 -40.62 17.69
CA PRO A 739 -3.39 -41.11 19.01
C PRO A 739 -2.75 -40.22 20.06
N GLN A 740 -3.52 -39.83 21.06
CA GLN A 740 -3.01 -39.16 22.26
C GLN A 740 -1.89 -40.04 22.83
N LEU A 741 -0.65 -39.67 22.61
CA LEU A 741 0.47 -40.14 23.43
C LEU A 741 0.28 -39.48 24.80
N THR A 742 -0.50 -40.16 25.66
CA THR A 742 -0.46 -39.99 27.10
C THR A 742 0.95 -40.33 27.53
N LEU A 743 1.73 -39.32 27.89
CA LEU A 743 2.98 -39.50 28.63
C LEU A 743 2.65 -40.13 29.97
N ASN A 744 2.90 -41.43 30.05
CA ASN A 744 2.90 -42.15 31.31
C ASN A 744 4.23 -41.83 32.03
N PRO A 745 4.23 -41.24 33.23
CA PRO A 745 5.46 -40.89 33.94
C PRO A 745 5.93 -42.09 34.79
N ALA A 746 6.35 -43.16 34.15
CA ALA A 746 7.02 -44.25 34.88
C ALA A 746 7.81 -45.14 33.92
N SER A 747 9.07 -44.79 33.69
CA SER A 747 10.19 -45.71 33.54
C SER A 747 11.50 -44.88 33.51
N ARG A 748 11.99 -44.57 34.69
CA ARG A 748 13.43 -44.45 34.94
C ARG A 748 13.96 -45.88 35.02
N SER A 749 14.88 -46.24 34.13
CA SER A 749 16.11 -47.01 34.39
C SER A 749 16.70 -47.49 33.08
N ASP A 750 18.01 -47.27 32.98
CA ASP A 750 19.02 -48.01 32.22
C ASP A 750 19.06 -47.80 30.64
N VAL A 751 19.95 -47.05 30.19
CA VAL A 751 21.32 -47.18 29.61
C VAL A 751 21.76 -45.83 29.05
#